data_a3fb1be719bf37144bd14ec0fdba6500
#
_entry.id   a3fb1be719bf37144bd14ec0fdba6500
#
_cell.length_a   1.000
_cell.length_b   1.000
_cell.length_c   1.000
_cell.angle_alpha   90.00
_cell.angle_beta   90.00
_cell.angle_gamma   90.00
#
_symmetry.space_group_name_H-M   'P 1'
#
loop_
_entity.id
_entity.type
_entity.pdbx_description
1 polymer ?
#
loop_
_entity_poly.entity_id
_entity_poly.type
_entity_poly.pdbx_seq_one_letter_code
_entity_poly.pdbx_strand_id
1 'polypeptide(L)'
;MNYKDAILKLFKNLAHPAGFIGTIIALFIPILIYFYGDPKGNHKGIIRELDLNLPFWLFWVQLILGIAIFIILNKDFREWIKRILPAKSVSIMTLVFAVAISIFAGTQIEARHRVQSDESVFMSVAQNMYYNHESGTCNQGEFDNGALKCNHTSNSFKTKGLSFLYYLGMPLFGTDLRWIFTAEFVMLPLAFLLMFLAIVAWTKQPLLAFLASLLMALQPTVLFQFRAMSVEPLYIFLSALSLLVFKWAYDRNTVMHWTFLALILAFFAQTRQETIFCIFAFIIFALPKLLDKQDAKAPVFFVTFSLFSVPVLLTISYFQGFGFQGGEFSAHGHFFEDLAKNWEVMTMKIGDNGELRNPFLSYFNYLFVIGAIYLVFRAINDARKSDFTYLKILSFLLLYHVQTYVILENVSGDFSIEINQRYSLVMLPSMAFVAALPITHMIQYFATPMNSKEQNAKGAFAGILIAAIIFTGWTFHYKQDFNKNIMYNRNHLTIEEYEILGWLKQQPKADRFFIYGRPWHFVGYGISSLHYDEARKLSNAKMKKLIDKYKGEVYYIRGLDCWDSHTYHKKAVEHRIATTCDVFEREMDMTGVKNILITNNYWVQIAKFNGRKNYSPEKIISTKNLETVPADSAESKAKSLRISYDLKEKGQSASKWLFVLTLNDKLITSAPYQFGSFQKEINVEKLQPGFNHVRFIVQDLATKKKLADISKFYFEGGNGTVSLADYSIESHKQEWGNLHKNESIEGNKLTVDGLLYENGIGTHASSTTVFNINKKYSKIKFSVGLDDESLCSDGVAVEVLGDGKSLAKTPFFKNGELHKVEADIAGIQTLTIKSMPQKSINCSHVDIVNPVLIP
;
A
#
# COMPACT_ATOMS: atom_id res chain seq x y z
N MET A 1 -11.23 -34.08 -30.97
CA MET A 1 -9.92 -33.92 -31.64
C MET A 1 -8.86 -34.40 -30.65
N ASN A 2 -8.01 -35.34 -31.04
CA ASN A 2 -6.94 -35.85 -30.19
C ASN A 2 -5.88 -34.74 -29.97
N TYR A 3 -5.29 -34.66 -28.79
CA TYR A 3 -4.24 -33.65 -28.47
C TYR A 3 -3.06 -33.73 -29.46
N LYS A 4 -2.74 -34.94 -29.95
CA LYS A 4 -1.71 -35.15 -30.97
C LYS A 4 -2.05 -34.44 -32.30
N ASP A 5 -3.34 -34.47 -32.70
CA ASP A 5 -3.82 -33.78 -33.91
C ASP A 5 -3.85 -32.26 -33.71
N ALA A 6 -4.11 -31.77 -32.50
CA ALA A 6 -4.05 -30.35 -32.16
C ALA A 6 -2.61 -29.81 -32.23
N ILE A 7 -1.65 -30.58 -31.69
CA ILE A 7 -0.23 -30.22 -31.75
C ILE A 7 0.29 -30.24 -33.18
N LEU A 8 -0.05 -31.26 -33.98
CA LEU A 8 0.34 -31.32 -35.37
C LEU A 8 -0.26 -30.18 -36.23
N LYS A 9 -1.52 -29.79 -35.95
CA LYS A 9 -2.16 -28.63 -36.58
C LYS A 9 -1.52 -27.30 -36.11
N LEU A 10 -1.08 -27.18 -34.85
CA LEU A 10 -0.34 -26.02 -34.35
C LEU A 10 0.93 -25.83 -35.18
N PHE A 11 1.72 -26.88 -35.39
CA PHE A 11 2.93 -26.83 -36.22
C PHE A 11 2.63 -26.49 -37.70
N LYS A 12 1.52 -26.98 -38.24
CA LYS A 12 1.10 -26.64 -39.61
C LYS A 12 0.60 -25.19 -39.71
N ASN A 13 -0.07 -24.65 -38.71
CA ASN A 13 -0.50 -23.25 -38.68
C ASN A 13 0.68 -22.31 -38.42
N LEU A 14 1.69 -22.71 -37.65
CA LEU A 14 2.95 -21.98 -37.49
C LEU A 14 3.73 -21.89 -38.82
N ALA A 15 3.58 -22.87 -39.72
CA ALA A 15 4.18 -22.86 -41.02
C ALA A 15 3.49 -21.88 -42.01
N HIS A 16 2.29 -21.37 -41.70
CA HIS A 16 1.65 -20.34 -42.52
C HIS A 16 2.27 -18.98 -42.23
N PRO A 17 2.65 -18.14 -43.21
CA PRO A 17 3.37 -16.87 -42.98
C PRO A 17 2.68 -15.95 -41.98
N ALA A 18 1.37 -15.80 -42.04
CA ALA A 18 0.61 -14.97 -41.08
C ALA A 18 0.59 -15.54 -39.67
N GLY A 19 0.53 -16.88 -39.52
CA GLY A 19 0.61 -17.58 -38.25
C GLY A 19 2.00 -17.48 -37.63
N PHE A 20 3.03 -17.59 -38.44
CA PHE A 20 4.42 -17.47 -38.01
C PHE A 20 4.73 -16.05 -37.51
N ILE A 21 4.38 -15.02 -38.31
CA ILE A 21 4.57 -13.60 -37.92
C ILE A 21 3.77 -13.27 -36.66
N GLY A 22 2.51 -13.67 -36.58
CA GLY A 22 1.66 -13.44 -35.41
C GLY A 22 2.20 -14.11 -34.14
N THR A 23 2.73 -15.32 -34.26
CA THR A 23 3.36 -16.01 -33.12
C THR A 23 4.68 -15.36 -32.71
N ILE A 24 5.50 -14.95 -33.68
CA ILE A 24 6.73 -14.20 -33.40
C ILE A 24 6.39 -12.89 -32.65
N ILE A 25 5.45 -12.12 -33.12
CA ILE A 25 5.02 -10.87 -32.45
C ILE A 25 4.51 -11.17 -31.05
N ALA A 26 3.66 -12.18 -30.89
CA ALA A 26 3.09 -12.56 -29.60
C ALA A 26 4.13 -13.04 -28.58
N LEU A 27 5.19 -13.71 -29.02
CA LEU A 27 6.31 -14.13 -28.17
C LEU A 27 7.35 -13.03 -27.99
N PHE A 28 7.60 -12.23 -29.04
CA PHE A 28 8.66 -11.25 -29.03
C PHE A 28 8.35 -10.05 -28.15
N ILE A 29 7.08 -9.63 -28.06
CA ILE A 29 6.67 -8.52 -27.16
C ILE A 29 6.96 -8.85 -25.68
N PRO A 30 6.51 -9.96 -25.10
CA PRO A 30 6.84 -10.32 -23.73
C PRO A 30 8.34 -10.53 -23.50
N ILE A 31 9.04 -11.13 -24.48
CA ILE A 31 10.49 -11.37 -24.43
C ILE A 31 11.24 -10.05 -24.44
N LEU A 32 10.90 -9.12 -25.33
CA LEU A 32 11.49 -7.78 -25.37
C LEU A 32 11.26 -7.05 -24.03
N ILE A 33 10.05 -7.05 -23.52
CA ILE A 33 9.73 -6.41 -22.24
C ILE A 33 10.55 -7.05 -21.11
N TYR A 34 10.71 -8.38 -21.12
CA TYR A 34 11.51 -9.10 -20.13
C TYR A 34 12.99 -8.73 -20.20
N PHE A 35 13.59 -8.75 -21.41
CA PHE A 35 15.02 -8.43 -21.58
C PHE A 35 15.32 -6.95 -21.36
N TYR A 36 14.45 -6.04 -21.80
CA TYR A 36 14.60 -4.60 -21.54
C TYR A 36 14.21 -4.21 -20.12
N GLY A 37 13.49 -5.08 -19.41
CA GLY A 37 13.14 -4.92 -18.01
C GLY A 37 14.26 -5.30 -17.03
N ASP A 38 15.44 -5.73 -17.51
CA ASP A 38 16.55 -6.12 -16.63
C ASP A 38 16.89 -4.97 -15.65
N PRO A 39 16.74 -5.21 -14.32
CA PRO A 39 16.98 -4.21 -13.29
C PRO A 39 18.45 -3.74 -13.21
N LYS A 40 19.39 -4.51 -13.77
CA LYS A 40 20.83 -4.20 -13.74
C LYS A 40 21.31 -3.41 -14.97
N GLY A 41 20.48 -3.24 -16.00
CA GLY A 41 20.85 -2.56 -17.25
C GLY A 41 20.44 -1.09 -17.31
N ASN A 42 21.05 -0.35 -18.24
CA ASN A 42 20.78 1.07 -18.54
C ASN A 42 19.37 1.36 -19.11
N HIS A 43 18.48 0.36 -19.17
CA HIS A 43 17.17 0.44 -19.82
C HIS A 43 16.02 0.81 -18.88
N LYS A 44 16.27 1.01 -17.57
CA LYS A 44 15.26 1.40 -16.56
C LYS A 44 14.48 2.66 -16.98
N GLY A 45 15.14 3.61 -17.61
CA GLY A 45 14.52 4.85 -18.07
C GLY A 45 13.46 4.61 -19.14
N ILE A 46 13.71 3.73 -20.10
CA ILE A 46 12.80 3.42 -21.21
C ILE A 46 11.55 2.69 -20.70
N ILE A 47 11.72 1.66 -19.88
CA ILE A 47 10.58 0.93 -19.29
C ILE A 47 9.73 1.85 -18.42
N ARG A 48 10.37 2.73 -17.64
CA ARG A 48 9.68 3.74 -16.85
C ARG A 48 8.79 4.63 -17.71
N GLU A 49 9.34 5.19 -18.75
CA GLU A 49 8.61 6.08 -19.66
C GLU A 49 7.50 5.36 -20.42
N LEU A 50 7.75 4.12 -20.87
CA LEU A 50 6.74 3.30 -21.51
C LEU A 50 5.60 2.96 -20.55
N ASP A 51 5.90 2.59 -19.30
CA ASP A 51 4.88 2.27 -18.28
C ASP A 51 4.06 3.51 -17.87
N LEU A 52 4.62 4.70 -17.96
CA LEU A 52 3.89 5.95 -17.71
C LEU A 52 2.96 6.33 -18.86
N ASN A 53 3.41 6.22 -20.10
CA ASN A 53 2.73 6.84 -21.23
C ASN A 53 1.91 5.87 -22.09
N LEU A 54 2.43 4.66 -22.34
CA LEU A 54 1.83 3.73 -23.29
C LEU A 54 0.48 3.14 -22.85
N PRO A 55 0.26 2.78 -21.57
CA PRO A 55 -0.99 2.14 -21.14
C PRO A 55 -2.23 2.98 -21.42
N PHE A 56 -2.18 4.28 -21.22
CA PHE A 56 -3.30 5.19 -21.49
C PHE A 56 -3.81 5.05 -22.94
N TRP A 57 -2.92 5.09 -23.91
CA TRP A 57 -3.28 5.00 -25.32
C TRP A 57 -3.73 3.60 -25.74
N LEU A 58 -3.07 2.56 -25.19
CA LEU A 58 -3.47 1.17 -25.46
C LEU A 58 -4.88 0.87 -24.94
N PHE A 59 -5.25 1.38 -23.79
CA PHE A 59 -6.61 1.22 -23.25
C PHE A 59 -7.66 1.89 -24.13
N TRP A 60 -7.38 3.07 -24.68
CA TRP A 60 -8.26 3.74 -25.63
C TRP A 60 -8.45 2.94 -26.90
N VAL A 61 -7.35 2.44 -27.49
CA VAL A 61 -7.43 1.61 -28.70
C VAL A 61 -8.18 0.32 -28.41
N GLN A 62 -7.93 -0.32 -27.26
CA GLN A 62 -8.63 -1.53 -26.83
C GLN A 62 -10.13 -1.30 -26.67
N LEU A 63 -10.53 -0.20 -26.01
CA LEU A 63 -11.92 0.17 -25.80
C LEU A 63 -12.64 0.43 -27.13
N ILE A 64 -12.07 1.26 -28.01
CA ILE A 64 -12.64 1.61 -29.31
C ILE A 64 -12.81 0.35 -30.17
N LEU A 65 -11.77 -0.48 -30.25
CA LEU A 65 -11.81 -1.74 -31.00
C LEU A 65 -12.86 -2.71 -30.41
N GLY A 66 -12.91 -2.84 -29.09
CA GLY A 66 -13.89 -3.67 -28.41
C GLY A 66 -15.34 -3.21 -28.68
N ILE A 67 -15.60 -1.90 -28.59
CA ILE A 67 -16.91 -1.33 -28.91
C ILE A 67 -17.25 -1.56 -30.39
N ALA A 68 -16.35 -1.31 -31.33
CA ALA A 68 -16.56 -1.51 -32.75
C ALA A 68 -16.93 -2.97 -33.08
N ILE A 69 -16.17 -3.94 -32.54
CA ILE A 69 -16.45 -5.36 -32.73
C ILE A 69 -17.80 -5.72 -32.09
N PHE A 70 -18.10 -5.24 -30.90
CA PHE A 70 -19.38 -5.53 -30.22
C PHE A 70 -20.58 -4.98 -30.99
N ILE A 71 -20.48 -3.76 -31.57
CA ILE A 71 -21.53 -3.19 -32.43
C ILE A 71 -21.81 -4.11 -33.62
N ILE A 72 -20.76 -4.61 -34.28
CA ILE A 72 -20.89 -5.54 -35.41
C ILE A 72 -21.55 -6.85 -34.98
N LEU A 73 -21.15 -7.38 -33.81
CA LEU A 73 -21.62 -8.66 -33.29
C LEU A 73 -22.93 -8.57 -32.48
N ASN A 74 -23.46 -7.38 -32.23
CA ASN A 74 -24.60 -7.13 -31.33
C ASN A 74 -25.86 -7.95 -31.70
N LYS A 75 -26.20 -8.04 -32.98
CA LYS A 75 -27.34 -8.83 -33.43
C LYS A 75 -27.15 -10.33 -33.08
N ASP A 76 -25.98 -10.84 -33.38
CA ASP A 76 -25.61 -12.22 -33.06
C ASP A 76 -25.59 -12.48 -31.54
N PHE A 77 -25.08 -11.55 -30.76
CA PHE A 77 -25.08 -11.65 -29.30
C PHE A 77 -26.50 -11.72 -28.73
N ARG A 78 -27.41 -10.85 -29.19
CA ARG A 78 -28.83 -10.88 -28.76
C ARG A 78 -29.51 -12.18 -29.11
N GLU A 79 -29.28 -12.75 -30.29
CA GLU A 79 -29.84 -14.03 -30.69
C GLU A 79 -29.26 -15.19 -29.87
N TRP A 80 -27.95 -15.13 -29.59
CA TRP A 80 -27.29 -16.15 -28.78
C TRP A 80 -27.77 -16.08 -27.32
N ILE A 81 -27.86 -14.88 -26.71
CA ILE A 81 -28.41 -14.72 -25.35
C ILE A 81 -29.85 -15.26 -25.25
N LYS A 82 -30.72 -14.99 -26.20
CA LYS A 82 -32.09 -15.50 -26.21
C LYS A 82 -32.15 -17.05 -26.18
N ARG A 83 -31.15 -17.70 -26.77
CA ARG A 83 -31.08 -19.20 -26.77
C ARG A 83 -30.60 -19.80 -25.46
N ILE A 84 -29.79 -19.06 -24.68
CA ILE A 84 -29.30 -19.55 -23.40
C ILE A 84 -30.17 -19.11 -22.23
N LEU A 85 -30.99 -18.07 -22.37
CA LEU A 85 -31.85 -17.61 -21.29
C LEU A 85 -32.80 -18.72 -20.85
N PRO A 86 -32.92 -18.99 -19.54
CA PRO A 86 -33.89 -19.93 -19.00
C PRO A 86 -35.33 -19.38 -19.11
N ALA A 87 -36.31 -20.12 -18.60
CA ALA A 87 -37.71 -19.69 -18.55
C ALA A 87 -37.84 -18.28 -17.96
N LYS A 88 -38.77 -17.48 -18.48
CA LYS A 88 -38.98 -16.07 -18.11
C LYS A 88 -39.11 -15.86 -16.59
N SER A 89 -39.81 -16.76 -15.91
CA SER A 89 -39.98 -16.73 -14.44
C SER A 89 -38.63 -16.81 -13.69
N VAL A 90 -37.75 -17.72 -14.14
CA VAL A 90 -36.41 -17.87 -13.51
C VAL A 90 -35.55 -16.64 -13.77
N SER A 91 -35.59 -16.09 -14.97
CA SER A 91 -34.86 -14.87 -15.32
C SER A 91 -35.34 -13.65 -14.49
N ILE A 92 -36.66 -13.50 -14.32
CA ILE A 92 -37.25 -12.45 -13.48
C ILE A 92 -36.84 -12.63 -12.01
N MET A 93 -36.97 -13.87 -11.49
CA MET A 93 -36.56 -14.17 -10.11
C MET A 93 -35.08 -13.81 -9.89
N THR A 94 -34.20 -14.19 -10.81
CA THR A 94 -32.77 -13.89 -10.73
C THR A 94 -32.51 -12.36 -10.69
N LEU A 95 -33.22 -11.61 -11.52
CA LEU A 95 -33.13 -10.14 -11.54
C LEU A 95 -33.62 -9.53 -10.21
N VAL A 96 -34.74 -10.01 -9.68
CA VAL A 96 -35.29 -9.54 -8.39
C VAL A 96 -34.29 -9.78 -7.26
N PHE A 97 -33.65 -10.96 -7.22
CA PHE A 97 -32.61 -11.25 -6.22
C PHE A 97 -31.37 -10.37 -6.38
N ALA A 98 -30.92 -10.15 -7.62
CA ALA A 98 -29.78 -9.24 -7.88
C ALA A 98 -30.05 -7.83 -7.35
N VAL A 99 -31.28 -7.31 -7.58
CA VAL A 99 -31.70 -6.01 -7.05
C VAL A 99 -31.83 -6.02 -5.53
N ALA A 100 -32.42 -7.07 -4.94
CA ALA A 100 -32.59 -7.19 -3.50
C ALA A 100 -31.26 -7.22 -2.76
N ILE A 101 -30.27 -7.98 -3.25
CA ILE A 101 -28.92 -8.00 -2.68
C ILE A 101 -28.28 -6.62 -2.78
N SER A 102 -28.48 -5.93 -3.89
CA SER A 102 -27.96 -4.56 -4.05
C SER A 102 -28.59 -3.59 -3.09
N ILE A 103 -29.91 -3.62 -2.91
CA ILE A 103 -30.60 -2.79 -1.92
C ILE A 103 -30.08 -3.10 -0.52
N PHE A 104 -29.93 -4.37 -0.18
CA PHE A 104 -29.38 -4.79 1.10
C PHE A 104 -27.95 -4.22 1.31
N ALA A 105 -27.05 -4.42 0.35
CA ALA A 105 -25.69 -3.91 0.45
C ALA A 105 -25.66 -2.37 0.54
N GLY A 106 -26.50 -1.67 -0.24
CA GLY A 106 -26.60 -0.21 -0.24
C GLY A 106 -27.12 0.39 1.06
N THR A 107 -28.02 -0.32 1.76
CA THR A 107 -28.63 0.15 3.01
C THR A 107 -27.88 -0.27 4.27
N GLN A 108 -27.17 -1.41 4.24
CA GLN A 108 -26.53 -1.97 5.45
C GLN A 108 -25.02 -1.74 5.48
N ILE A 109 -24.39 -1.42 4.35
CA ILE A 109 -22.94 -1.29 4.26
C ILE A 109 -22.57 0.12 3.89
N GLU A 110 -21.76 0.74 4.74
CA GLU A 110 -21.23 2.07 4.51
C GLU A 110 -20.23 2.07 3.34
N ALA A 111 -20.39 3.05 2.44
CA ALA A 111 -19.43 3.30 1.36
C ALA A 111 -18.19 4.00 1.92
N ARG A 112 -17.04 3.33 1.91
CA ARG A 112 -15.79 3.88 2.44
C ARG A 112 -14.57 3.13 1.93
N HIS A 113 -13.40 3.72 2.07
CA HIS A 113 -12.14 3.03 1.83
C HIS A 113 -11.97 1.84 2.79
N ARG A 114 -11.53 0.71 2.24
CA ARG A 114 -11.23 -0.53 2.98
C ARG A 114 -9.73 -0.79 3.01
N VAL A 115 -9.04 -0.47 1.91
CA VAL A 115 -7.60 -0.61 1.74
C VAL A 115 -7.05 0.71 1.22
N GLN A 116 -6.92 1.64 2.12
CA GLN A 116 -6.67 3.04 1.83
C GLN A 116 -5.45 3.28 0.92
N SER A 117 -4.35 2.52 1.10
CA SER A 117 -3.15 2.66 0.27
C SER A 117 -3.38 2.26 -1.19
N ASP A 118 -4.09 1.15 -1.45
CA ASP A 118 -4.33 0.66 -2.79
C ASP A 118 -5.36 1.51 -3.54
N GLU A 119 -6.43 1.87 -2.85
CA GLU A 119 -7.52 2.68 -3.38
C GLU A 119 -7.03 4.07 -3.79
N SER A 120 -6.21 4.70 -2.94
CA SER A 120 -5.62 5.99 -3.26
C SER A 120 -4.67 5.93 -4.46
N VAL A 121 -3.95 4.82 -4.68
CA VAL A 121 -3.14 4.62 -5.88
C VAL A 121 -4.02 4.57 -7.14
N PHE A 122 -5.12 3.81 -7.13
CA PHE A 122 -6.03 3.75 -8.28
C PHE A 122 -6.65 5.12 -8.61
N MET A 123 -7.04 5.86 -7.57
CA MET A 123 -7.57 7.22 -7.72
C MET A 123 -6.51 8.18 -8.30
N SER A 124 -5.30 8.14 -7.77
CA SER A 124 -4.20 8.99 -8.20
C SER A 124 -3.82 8.74 -9.66
N VAL A 125 -3.75 7.47 -10.08
CA VAL A 125 -3.49 7.10 -11.49
C VAL A 125 -4.62 7.57 -12.39
N ALA A 126 -5.88 7.42 -11.97
CA ALA A 126 -7.04 7.88 -12.75
C ALA A 126 -7.03 9.39 -12.98
N GLN A 127 -6.71 10.17 -11.94
CA GLN A 127 -6.58 11.62 -12.05
C GLN A 127 -5.41 12.02 -12.94
N ASN A 128 -4.28 11.33 -12.82
CA ASN A 128 -3.13 11.62 -13.68
C ASN A 128 -3.44 11.29 -15.16
N MET A 129 -4.17 10.19 -15.42
CA MET A 129 -4.70 9.90 -16.77
C MET A 129 -5.62 11.00 -17.28
N TYR A 130 -6.46 11.60 -16.41
CA TYR A 130 -7.41 12.62 -16.81
C TYR A 130 -6.74 13.96 -17.15
N TYR A 131 -5.80 14.39 -16.32
CA TYR A 131 -5.19 15.70 -16.48
C TYR A 131 -3.95 15.69 -17.37
N ASN A 132 -3.15 14.62 -17.30
CA ASN A 132 -1.81 14.56 -17.90
C ASN A 132 -1.65 13.47 -18.96
N HIS A 133 -2.66 12.59 -19.14
CA HIS A 133 -2.63 11.42 -20.03
C HIS A 133 -1.52 10.42 -19.67
N GLU A 134 -1.08 10.43 -18.43
CA GLU A 134 -0.04 9.54 -17.88
C GLU A 134 -0.65 8.48 -16.97
N SER A 135 -0.08 7.28 -16.97
CA SER A 135 -0.55 6.13 -16.20
C SER A 135 0.19 5.92 -14.87
N GLY A 136 0.89 6.94 -14.40
CA GLY A 136 1.58 6.96 -13.11
C GLY A 136 0.75 7.60 -11.99
N THR A 137 1.28 7.55 -10.76
CA THR A 137 0.65 8.19 -9.60
C THR A 137 1.07 9.65 -9.47
N CYS A 138 0.11 10.50 -9.15
CA CYS A 138 0.32 11.89 -8.75
C CYS A 138 -0.12 12.03 -7.28
N ASN A 139 0.76 11.65 -6.36
CA ASN A 139 0.42 11.54 -4.95
C ASN A 139 0.35 12.88 -4.23
N GLN A 140 0.94 13.92 -4.80
CA GLN A 140 0.90 15.28 -4.31
C GLN A 140 0.95 16.26 -5.49
N GLY A 141 0.10 17.25 -5.45
CA GLY A 141 -0.03 18.18 -6.57
C GLY A 141 -0.97 19.34 -6.29
N GLU A 142 -0.98 20.23 -7.23
CA GLU A 142 -1.75 21.48 -7.18
C GLU A 142 -2.73 21.54 -8.35
N PHE A 143 -4.01 21.72 -8.03
CA PHE A 143 -5.03 22.01 -9.03
C PHE A 143 -4.99 23.49 -9.36
N ASP A 144 -4.70 23.82 -10.62
CA ASP A 144 -4.56 25.18 -11.10
C ASP A 144 -5.25 25.34 -12.44
N ASN A 145 -6.27 26.20 -12.50
CA ASN A 145 -7.07 26.46 -13.71
C ASN A 145 -7.61 25.19 -14.41
N GLY A 146 -8.03 24.22 -13.60
CA GLY A 146 -8.57 22.95 -14.12
C GLY A 146 -7.50 21.93 -14.56
N ALA A 147 -6.22 22.18 -14.32
CA ALA A 147 -5.13 21.26 -14.55
C ALA A 147 -4.55 20.77 -13.22
N LEU A 148 -4.08 19.52 -13.17
CA LEU A 148 -3.32 18.95 -12.05
C LEU A 148 -1.83 19.05 -12.35
N LYS A 149 -1.13 19.90 -11.59
CA LYS A 149 0.33 20.00 -11.62
C LYS A 149 0.90 19.09 -10.55
N CYS A 150 1.46 17.96 -10.96
CA CYS A 150 2.10 17.01 -10.05
C CYS A 150 3.46 17.54 -9.58
N ASN A 151 3.74 17.43 -8.30
CA ASN A 151 5.08 17.69 -7.77
C ASN A 151 6.07 16.64 -8.30
N HIS A 152 5.63 15.38 -8.34
CA HIS A 152 6.37 14.27 -8.90
C HIS A 152 5.40 13.17 -9.35
N THR A 153 5.60 12.66 -10.58
CA THR A 153 4.88 11.51 -11.10
C THR A 153 5.73 10.25 -10.93
N SER A 154 5.17 9.24 -10.28
CA SER A 154 5.80 7.95 -10.06
C SER A 154 5.07 6.83 -10.79
N ASN A 155 5.79 5.80 -11.22
CA ASN A 155 5.15 4.61 -11.76
C ASN A 155 4.30 3.93 -10.68
N SER A 156 3.17 3.37 -11.08
CA SER A 156 2.27 2.64 -10.19
C SER A 156 2.65 1.16 -10.15
N PHE A 157 2.79 0.60 -8.95
CA PHE A 157 2.96 -0.85 -8.76
C PHE A 157 1.65 -1.64 -8.94
N LYS A 158 0.52 -0.95 -9.00
CA LYS A 158 -0.79 -1.55 -9.29
C LYS A 158 -1.06 -1.58 -10.79
N THR A 159 -1.77 -2.59 -11.22
CA THR A 159 -2.32 -2.66 -12.57
C THR A 159 -3.28 -1.51 -12.83
N LYS A 160 -3.40 -1.07 -14.07
CA LYS A 160 -4.00 0.22 -14.42
C LYS A 160 -5.43 0.14 -14.96
N GLY A 161 -5.99 -1.08 -15.10
CA GLY A 161 -7.32 -1.29 -15.67
C GLY A 161 -8.45 -0.61 -14.89
N LEU A 162 -8.43 -0.72 -13.55
CA LEU A 162 -9.41 -0.05 -12.69
C LEU A 162 -9.30 1.47 -12.80
N SER A 163 -8.09 1.99 -12.75
CA SER A 163 -7.84 3.43 -12.89
C SER A 163 -8.34 3.99 -14.21
N PHE A 164 -8.22 3.24 -15.30
CA PHE A 164 -8.75 3.63 -16.60
C PHE A 164 -10.28 3.70 -16.60
N LEU A 165 -10.98 2.78 -15.93
CA LEU A 165 -12.43 2.86 -15.78
C LEU A 165 -12.86 4.08 -14.95
N TYR A 166 -12.11 4.40 -13.89
CA TYR A 166 -12.35 5.60 -13.10
C TYR A 166 -12.14 6.85 -13.96
N TYR A 167 -11.06 6.90 -14.75
CA TYR A 167 -10.81 7.97 -15.69
C TYR A 167 -11.98 8.18 -16.67
N LEU A 168 -12.55 7.10 -17.24
CA LEU A 168 -13.70 7.19 -18.16
C LEU A 168 -14.95 7.82 -17.52
N GLY A 169 -15.13 7.67 -16.21
CA GLY A 169 -16.24 8.26 -15.49
C GLY A 169 -16.06 9.75 -15.16
N MET A 170 -14.82 10.25 -15.09
CA MET A 170 -14.54 11.63 -14.68
C MET A 170 -15.20 12.71 -15.53
N PRO A 171 -15.28 12.61 -16.86
CA PRO A 171 -15.99 13.60 -17.68
C PRO A 171 -17.49 13.69 -17.37
N LEU A 172 -18.09 12.61 -16.84
CA LEU A 172 -19.52 12.55 -16.54
C LEU A 172 -19.84 12.92 -15.09
N PHE A 173 -18.99 12.51 -14.13
CA PHE A 173 -19.28 12.60 -12.70
C PHE A 173 -18.37 13.58 -11.97
N GLY A 174 -17.38 14.14 -12.67
CA GLY A 174 -16.41 15.07 -12.10
C GLY A 174 -15.18 14.39 -11.49
N THR A 175 -14.24 15.22 -11.05
CA THR A 175 -12.93 14.84 -10.56
C THR A 175 -12.88 14.51 -9.06
N ASP A 176 -13.97 14.77 -8.34
CA ASP A 176 -14.18 14.25 -6.99
C ASP A 176 -14.58 12.78 -7.10
N LEU A 177 -13.65 11.88 -6.83
CA LEU A 177 -13.81 10.46 -7.11
C LEU A 177 -14.75 9.70 -6.16
N ARG A 178 -15.48 10.40 -5.27
CA ARG A 178 -16.46 9.74 -4.36
C ARG A 178 -17.61 9.05 -5.10
N TRP A 179 -17.92 9.44 -6.34
CA TRP A 179 -18.90 8.76 -7.16
C TRP A 179 -18.52 7.29 -7.46
N ILE A 180 -17.23 6.93 -7.35
CA ILE A 180 -16.73 5.57 -7.59
C ILE A 180 -17.38 4.57 -6.66
N PHE A 181 -17.61 4.93 -5.38
CA PHE A 181 -18.34 4.07 -4.46
C PHE A 181 -19.71 3.63 -4.99
N THR A 182 -20.38 4.52 -5.73
CA THR A 182 -21.66 4.21 -6.36
C THR A 182 -21.46 3.39 -7.64
N ALA A 183 -20.42 3.67 -8.41
CA ALA A 183 -20.13 2.93 -9.64
C ALA A 183 -19.78 1.47 -9.33
N GLU A 184 -18.91 1.22 -8.33
CA GLU A 184 -18.57 -0.14 -7.90
C GLU A 184 -19.78 -0.88 -7.32
N PHE A 185 -20.63 -0.18 -6.58
CA PHE A 185 -21.87 -0.74 -6.09
C PHE A 185 -22.79 -1.24 -7.21
N VAL A 186 -22.89 -0.51 -8.33
CA VAL A 186 -23.68 -0.93 -9.50
C VAL A 186 -23.10 -2.18 -10.17
N MET A 187 -21.81 -2.45 -10.03
CA MET A 187 -21.20 -3.67 -10.54
C MET A 187 -21.71 -4.94 -9.81
N LEU A 188 -22.20 -4.84 -8.57
CA LEU A 188 -22.67 -6.02 -7.80
C LEU A 188 -23.80 -6.77 -8.50
N PRO A 189 -24.94 -6.13 -8.84
CA PRO A 189 -26.03 -6.82 -9.56
C PRO A 189 -25.59 -7.29 -10.94
N LEU A 190 -24.72 -6.54 -11.61
CA LEU A 190 -24.22 -6.93 -12.92
C LEU A 190 -23.32 -8.17 -12.82
N ALA A 191 -22.42 -8.23 -11.84
CA ALA A 191 -21.59 -9.41 -11.63
C ALA A 191 -22.44 -10.66 -11.28
N PHE A 192 -23.48 -10.48 -10.44
CA PHE A 192 -24.44 -11.54 -10.15
C PHE A 192 -25.10 -12.08 -11.42
N LEU A 193 -25.64 -11.20 -12.26
CA LEU A 193 -26.31 -11.58 -13.50
C LEU A 193 -25.35 -12.19 -14.53
N LEU A 194 -24.15 -11.66 -14.67
CA LEU A 194 -23.12 -12.23 -15.56
C LEU A 194 -22.69 -13.62 -15.12
N MET A 195 -22.48 -13.82 -13.82
CA MET A 195 -22.14 -15.14 -13.28
C MET A 195 -23.26 -16.15 -13.53
N PHE A 196 -24.52 -15.75 -13.30
CA PHE A 196 -25.68 -16.55 -13.61
C PHE A 196 -25.70 -16.94 -15.09
N LEU A 197 -25.59 -15.97 -16.01
CA LEU A 197 -25.62 -16.22 -17.44
C LEU A 197 -24.45 -17.11 -17.90
N ALA A 198 -23.26 -16.87 -17.36
CA ALA A 198 -22.08 -17.66 -17.67
C ALA A 198 -22.29 -19.15 -17.30
N ILE A 199 -22.75 -19.42 -16.10
CA ILE A 199 -22.98 -20.79 -15.63
C ILE A 199 -24.13 -21.46 -16.46
N VAL A 200 -25.23 -20.74 -16.71
CA VAL A 200 -26.29 -21.24 -17.57
C VAL A 200 -25.78 -21.58 -18.97
N ALA A 201 -24.96 -20.71 -19.56
CA ALA A 201 -24.39 -20.92 -20.88
C ALA A 201 -23.56 -22.20 -20.97
N TRP A 202 -22.76 -22.52 -19.97
CA TRP A 202 -21.88 -23.69 -19.93
C TRP A 202 -22.57 -24.96 -19.49
N THR A 203 -23.47 -24.88 -18.49
CA THR A 203 -24.03 -26.07 -17.83
C THR A 203 -25.45 -26.39 -18.23
N LYS A 204 -26.20 -25.45 -18.78
CA LYS A 204 -27.66 -25.54 -19.03
C LYS A 204 -28.48 -25.77 -17.76
N GLN A 205 -27.95 -25.46 -16.57
CA GLN A 205 -28.59 -25.69 -15.29
C GLN A 205 -28.90 -24.36 -14.59
N PRO A 206 -30.12 -23.79 -14.72
CA PRO A 206 -30.48 -22.50 -14.15
C PRO A 206 -30.43 -22.47 -12.61
N LEU A 207 -30.82 -23.58 -11.97
CA LEU A 207 -30.81 -23.70 -10.51
C LEU A 207 -29.36 -23.64 -9.96
N LEU A 208 -28.44 -24.39 -10.60
CA LEU A 208 -27.01 -24.31 -10.26
C LEU A 208 -26.46 -22.90 -10.41
N ALA A 209 -26.79 -22.25 -11.53
CA ALA A 209 -26.36 -20.91 -11.83
C ALA A 209 -26.86 -19.90 -10.78
N PHE A 210 -28.13 -20.00 -10.41
CA PHE A 210 -28.74 -19.14 -9.40
C PHE A 210 -28.09 -19.33 -8.03
N LEU A 211 -27.94 -20.56 -7.56
CA LEU A 211 -27.34 -20.89 -6.27
C LEU A 211 -25.86 -20.45 -6.20
N ALA A 212 -25.10 -20.71 -7.26
CA ALA A 212 -23.70 -20.28 -7.33
C ALA A 212 -23.56 -18.74 -7.25
N SER A 213 -24.38 -18.01 -8.03
CA SER A 213 -24.38 -16.55 -8.01
C SER A 213 -24.82 -15.98 -6.65
N LEU A 214 -25.80 -16.62 -6.03
CA LEU A 214 -26.29 -16.25 -4.70
C LEU A 214 -25.21 -16.49 -3.63
N LEU A 215 -24.59 -17.67 -3.60
CA LEU A 215 -23.51 -17.99 -2.66
C LEU A 215 -22.32 -17.06 -2.80
N MET A 216 -21.99 -16.65 -4.03
CA MET A 216 -20.94 -15.68 -4.28
C MET A 216 -21.34 -14.30 -3.72
N ALA A 217 -22.49 -13.77 -4.09
CA ALA A 217 -22.89 -12.42 -3.80
C ALA A 217 -23.19 -12.17 -2.31
N LEU A 218 -23.57 -13.22 -1.57
CA LEU A 218 -23.89 -13.13 -0.15
C LEU A 218 -22.66 -13.20 0.76
N GLN A 219 -21.44 -13.36 0.24
CA GLN A 219 -20.25 -13.36 1.09
C GLN A 219 -20.00 -11.96 1.64
N PRO A 220 -19.75 -11.81 2.96
CA PRO A 220 -19.53 -10.50 3.58
C PRO A 220 -18.40 -9.73 2.91
N THR A 221 -17.30 -10.41 2.57
CA THR A 221 -16.14 -9.81 1.90
C THR A 221 -16.49 -9.23 0.52
N VAL A 222 -17.37 -9.90 -0.25
CA VAL A 222 -17.89 -9.38 -1.53
C VAL A 222 -18.65 -8.09 -1.29
N LEU A 223 -19.64 -8.14 -0.39
CA LEU A 223 -20.51 -7.01 -0.11
C LEU A 223 -19.70 -5.79 0.36
N PHE A 224 -18.68 -6.00 1.19
CA PHE A 224 -17.77 -4.93 1.63
C PHE A 224 -16.97 -4.35 0.49
N GLN A 225 -16.38 -5.18 -0.37
CA GLN A 225 -15.55 -4.71 -1.47
C GLN A 225 -16.35 -3.96 -2.55
N PHE A 226 -17.59 -4.35 -2.81
CA PHE A 226 -18.47 -3.61 -3.71
C PHE A 226 -18.97 -2.26 -3.13
N ARG A 227 -18.61 -1.93 -1.89
CA ARG A 227 -18.83 -0.64 -1.24
C ARG A 227 -17.52 0.08 -0.91
N ALA A 228 -16.43 -0.30 -1.61
CA ALA A 228 -15.10 0.28 -1.52
C ALA A 228 -14.66 0.79 -2.90
N MET A 229 -13.45 1.30 -3.02
CA MET A 229 -12.81 1.64 -4.31
C MET A 229 -11.68 0.63 -4.58
N SER A 230 -12.06 -0.63 -4.70
CA SER A 230 -11.09 -1.74 -4.78
C SER A 230 -11.17 -2.50 -6.10
N VAL A 231 -10.12 -3.23 -6.43
CA VAL A 231 -10.04 -3.95 -7.71
C VAL A 231 -10.85 -5.25 -7.74
N GLU A 232 -11.19 -5.78 -6.59
CA GLU A 232 -11.90 -7.05 -6.43
C GLU A 232 -13.29 -7.08 -7.08
N PRO A 233 -14.13 -6.03 -7.01
CA PRO A 233 -15.37 -5.94 -7.77
C PRO A 233 -15.17 -6.11 -9.26
N LEU A 234 -14.19 -5.41 -9.81
CA LEU A 234 -13.85 -5.50 -11.23
C LEU A 234 -13.34 -6.90 -11.60
N TYR A 235 -12.53 -7.52 -10.73
CA TYR A 235 -12.07 -8.89 -10.93
C TYR A 235 -13.24 -9.88 -11.04
N ILE A 236 -14.19 -9.84 -10.11
CA ILE A 236 -15.37 -10.72 -10.09
C ILE A 236 -16.23 -10.48 -11.35
N PHE A 237 -16.47 -9.22 -11.69
CA PHE A 237 -17.22 -8.82 -12.87
C PHE A 237 -16.58 -9.35 -14.17
N LEU A 238 -15.28 -9.10 -14.37
CA LEU A 238 -14.57 -9.52 -15.57
C LEU A 238 -14.34 -11.03 -15.64
N SER A 239 -14.19 -11.70 -14.52
CA SER A 239 -14.16 -13.18 -14.46
C SER A 239 -15.44 -13.77 -15.03
N ALA A 240 -16.60 -13.30 -14.57
CA ALA A 240 -17.91 -13.75 -15.07
C ALA A 240 -18.13 -13.36 -16.54
N LEU A 241 -17.76 -12.15 -16.94
CA LEU A 241 -17.84 -11.68 -18.31
C LEU A 241 -16.96 -12.50 -19.25
N SER A 242 -15.71 -12.78 -18.82
CA SER A 242 -14.77 -13.60 -19.59
C SER A 242 -15.31 -15.02 -19.84
N LEU A 243 -15.90 -15.65 -18.84
CA LEU A 243 -16.52 -16.98 -18.98
C LEU A 243 -17.71 -16.96 -19.95
N LEU A 244 -18.52 -15.89 -19.91
CA LEU A 244 -19.68 -15.73 -20.79
C LEU A 244 -19.23 -15.51 -22.25
N VAL A 245 -18.30 -14.57 -22.45
CA VAL A 245 -17.74 -14.26 -23.79
C VAL A 245 -16.96 -15.43 -24.35
N PHE A 246 -16.25 -16.19 -23.49
CA PHE A 246 -15.56 -17.39 -23.90
C PHE A 246 -16.54 -18.45 -24.47
N LYS A 247 -17.66 -18.68 -23.78
CA LYS A 247 -18.69 -19.60 -24.29
C LYS A 247 -19.27 -19.12 -25.62
N TRP A 248 -19.53 -17.81 -25.72
CA TRP A 248 -20.03 -17.24 -26.97
C TRP A 248 -19.04 -17.41 -28.14
N ALA A 249 -17.76 -17.09 -27.92
CA ALA A 249 -16.69 -17.28 -28.90
C ALA A 249 -16.52 -18.79 -29.25
N TYR A 250 -16.60 -19.66 -28.25
CA TYR A 250 -16.53 -21.13 -28.45
C TYR A 250 -17.67 -21.68 -29.31
N ASP A 251 -18.91 -21.15 -29.12
CA ASP A 251 -20.09 -21.59 -29.89
C ASP A 251 -20.06 -21.07 -31.33
N ARG A 252 -19.63 -19.82 -31.53
CA ARG A 252 -19.63 -19.18 -32.83
C ARG A 252 -18.40 -19.49 -33.68
N ASN A 253 -17.26 -19.60 -33.04
CA ASN A 253 -15.98 -20.01 -33.60
C ASN A 253 -15.52 -19.19 -34.83
N THR A 254 -15.70 -17.84 -34.81
CA THR A 254 -15.20 -16.94 -35.86
C THR A 254 -14.07 -16.06 -35.38
N VAL A 255 -13.27 -15.51 -36.28
CA VAL A 255 -12.16 -14.61 -35.96
C VAL A 255 -12.60 -13.45 -35.07
N MET A 256 -13.73 -12.78 -35.40
CA MET A 256 -14.20 -11.61 -34.64
C MET A 256 -14.59 -11.96 -33.21
N HIS A 257 -15.22 -13.13 -32.97
CA HIS A 257 -15.58 -13.55 -31.61
C HIS A 257 -14.34 -13.87 -30.76
N TRP A 258 -13.34 -14.51 -31.37
CA TRP A 258 -12.08 -14.79 -30.69
C TRP A 258 -11.26 -13.53 -30.46
N THR A 259 -11.27 -12.57 -31.37
CA THR A 259 -10.64 -11.25 -31.16
C THR A 259 -11.30 -10.50 -30.02
N PHE A 260 -12.64 -10.50 -29.97
CA PHE A 260 -13.36 -9.87 -28.86
C PHE A 260 -13.03 -10.52 -27.50
N LEU A 261 -12.96 -11.85 -27.44
CA LEU A 261 -12.49 -12.56 -26.25
C LEU A 261 -11.06 -12.16 -25.87
N ALA A 262 -10.15 -12.07 -26.83
CA ALA A 262 -8.76 -11.67 -26.57
C ALA A 262 -8.66 -10.27 -25.92
N LEU A 263 -9.47 -9.32 -26.39
CA LEU A 263 -9.57 -7.98 -25.80
C LEU A 263 -10.09 -8.06 -24.36
N ILE A 264 -11.16 -8.82 -24.11
CA ILE A 264 -11.71 -8.98 -22.75
C ILE A 264 -10.69 -9.63 -21.81
N LEU A 265 -10.00 -10.70 -22.24
CA LEU A 265 -8.99 -11.37 -21.42
C LEU A 265 -7.77 -10.48 -21.16
N ALA A 266 -7.31 -9.70 -22.15
CA ALA A 266 -6.23 -8.76 -21.97
C ALA A 266 -6.61 -7.65 -20.96
N PHE A 267 -7.86 -7.16 -20.98
CA PHE A 267 -8.35 -6.22 -19.98
C PHE A 267 -8.53 -6.89 -18.59
N PHE A 268 -8.95 -8.14 -18.54
CA PHE A 268 -9.04 -8.91 -17.31
C PHE A 268 -7.66 -9.06 -16.65
N ALA A 269 -6.59 -9.26 -17.43
CA ALA A 269 -5.22 -9.26 -16.91
C ALA A 269 -4.82 -7.93 -16.22
N GLN A 270 -5.50 -6.82 -16.55
CA GLN A 270 -5.25 -5.51 -15.95
C GLN A 270 -5.94 -5.30 -14.58
N THR A 271 -6.62 -6.32 -14.04
CA THR A 271 -7.20 -6.24 -12.69
C THR A 271 -6.15 -6.52 -11.63
N ARG A 272 -5.38 -7.58 -11.79
CA ARG A 272 -4.33 -8.01 -10.86
C ARG A 272 -3.20 -8.65 -11.65
N GLN A 273 -1.96 -8.51 -11.16
CA GLN A 273 -0.80 -9.09 -11.85
C GLN A 273 -0.91 -10.60 -12.01
N GLU A 274 -1.40 -11.27 -10.97
CA GLU A 274 -1.56 -12.72 -10.91
C GLU A 274 -2.66 -13.25 -11.84
N THR A 275 -3.58 -12.41 -12.29
CA THR A 275 -4.69 -12.78 -13.18
C THR A 275 -4.19 -13.35 -14.51
N ILE A 276 -2.98 -12.98 -14.94
CA ILE A 276 -2.39 -13.53 -16.16
C ILE A 276 -2.26 -15.05 -16.11
N PHE A 277 -2.07 -15.63 -14.92
CA PHE A 277 -1.96 -17.07 -14.76
C PHE A 277 -3.29 -17.80 -14.96
N CYS A 278 -4.43 -17.24 -14.53
CA CYS A 278 -5.73 -17.86 -14.77
C CYS A 278 -6.14 -17.79 -16.24
N ILE A 279 -5.63 -16.81 -16.99
CA ILE A 279 -5.93 -16.66 -18.42
C ILE A 279 -5.38 -17.86 -19.22
N PHE A 280 -4.29 -18.48 -18.77
CA PHE A 280 -3.82 -19.72 -19.39
C PHE A 280 -4.87 -20.84 -19.43
N ALA A 281 -5.77 -20.91 -18.44
CA ALA A 281 -6.89 -21.86 -18.49
C ALA A 281 -7.80 -21.58 -19.70
N PHE A 282 -8.15 -20.31 -19.94
CA PHE A 282 -8.96 -19.94 -21.11
C PHE A 282 -8.24 -20.27 -22.41
N ILE A 283 -6.94 -19.97 -22.51
CA ILE A 283 -6.13 -20.23 -23.69
C ILE A 283 -6.07 -21.74 -23.97
N ILE A 284 -5.73 -22.56 -22.99
CA ILE A 284 -5.61 -24.03 -23.13
C ILE A 284 -6.93 -24.64 -23.61
N PHE A 285 -8.05 -24.20 -23.03
CA PHE A 285 -9.37 -24.71 -23.43
C PHE A 285 -9.89 -24.12 -24.76
N ALA A 286 -9.37 -22.97 -25.18
CA ALA A 286 -9.63 -22.38 -26.52
C ALA A 286 -8.86 -23.06 -27.64
N LEU A 287 -7.64 -23.58 -27.39
CA LEU A 287 -6.75 -24.14 -28.40
C LEU A 287 -7.42 -25.11 -29.37
N PRO A 288 -8.25 -26.10 -28.96
CA PRO A 288 -8.87 -27.02 -29.88
C PRO A 288 -9.78 -26.35 -30.93
N LYS A 289 -10.42 -25.24 -30.56
CA LYS A 289 -11.28 -24.46 -31.46
C LYS A 289 -10.52 -23.41 -32.28
N LEU A 290 -9.50 -22.78 -31.68
CA LEU A 290 -8.63 -21.84 -32.38
C LEU A 290 -7.86 -22.53 -33.50
N LEU A 291 -7.54 -23.81 -33.33
CA LEU A 291 -6.72 -24.60 -34.24
C LEU A 291 -7.52 -25.58 -35.10
N ASP A 292 -8.86 -25.57 -35.07
CA ASP A 292 -9.67 -26.54 -35.79
C ASP A 292 -9.62 -26.35 -37.33
N LYS A 293 -9.35 -25.15 -37.81
CA LYS A 293 -9.21 -24.76 -39.19
C LYS A 293 -7.92 -24.00 -39.41
N GLN A 294 -7.38 -24.06 -40.63
CA GLN A 294 -6.26 -23.21 -41.07
C GLN A 294 -6.78 -21.81 -41.45
N ASP A 295 -7.23 -21.02 -40.45
CA ASP A 295 -7.70 -19.66 -40.62
C ASP A 295 -6.95 -18.70 -39.69
N ALA A 296 -7.26 -17.42 -39.76
CA ALA A 296 -6.59 -16.38 -39.01
C ALA A 296 -6.98 -16.31 -37.52
N LYS A 297 -7.82 -17.23 -37.00
CA LYS A 297 -8.33 -17.15 -35.60
C LYS A 297 -7.22 -17.14 -34.57
N ALA A 298 -6.34 -18.14 -34.62
CA ALA A 298 -5.28 -18.27 -33.64
C ALA A 298 -4.28 -17.11 -33.69
N PRO A 299 -3.68 -16.77 -34.86
CA PRO A 299 -2.72 -15.65 -34.90
C PRO A 299 -3.35 -14.32 -34.46
N VAL A 300 -4.57 -13.99 -34.90
CA VAL A 300 -5.24 -12.75 -34.53
C VAL A 300 -5.57 -12.73 -33.04
N PHE A 301 -6.02 -13.85 -32.47
CA PHE A 301 -6.26 -13.97 -31.03
C PHE A 301 -4.98 -13.68 -30.23
N PHE A 302 -3.87 -14.37 -30.56
CA PHE A 302 -2.64 -14.25 -29.79
C PHE A 302 -1.97 -12.87 -29.95
N VAL A 303 -1.97 -12.30 -31.16
CA VAL A 303 -1.44 -10.93 -31.39
C VAL A 303 -2.26 -9.92 -30.61
N THR A 304 -3.60 -9.99 -30.68
CA THR A 304 -4.50 -9.10 -29.94
C THR A 304 -4.27 -9.20 -28.44
N PHE A 305 -4.26 -10.43 -27.91
CA PHE A 305 -4.04 -10.66 -26.48
C PHE A 305 -2.68 -10.12 -26.03
N SER A 306 -1.60 -10.43 -26.72
CA SER A 306 -0.24 -10.00 -26.37
C SER A 306 -0.10 -8.48 -26.43
N LEU A 307 -0.61 -7.84 -27.49
CA LEU A 307 -0.52 -6.38 -27.66
C LEU A 307 -1.22 -5.64 -26.51
N PHE A 308 -2.45 -6.04 -26.18
CA PHE A 308 -3.23 -5.37 -25.13
C PHE A 308 -2.91 -5.84 -23.71
N SER A 309 -2.06 -6.87 -23.56
CA SER A 309 -1.47 -7.24 -22.27
C SER A 309 -0.18 -6.49 -21.94
N VAL A 310 0.36 -5.68 -22.88
CA VAL A 310 1.58 -4.89 -22.66
C VAL A 310 1.53 -4.06 -21.38
N PRO A 311 0.43 -3.36 -21.01
CA PRO A 311 0.41 -2.57 -19.78
C PRO A 311 0.71 -3.38 -18.52
N VAL A 312 0.12 -4.56 -18.33
CA VAL A 312 0.41 -5.40 -17.17
C VAL A 312 1.83 -5.93 -17.19
N LEU A 313 2.35 -6.28 -18.38
CA LEU A 313 3.73 -6.77 -18.53
C LEU A 313 4.75 -5.66 -18.21
N LEU A 314 4.51 -4.42 -18.61
CA LEU A 314 5.34 -3.27 -18.25
C LEU A 314 5.36 -3.05 -16.74
N THR A 315 4.18 -3.08 -16.10
CA THR A 315 4.07 -2.96 -14.64
C THR A 315 4.86 -4.06 -13.92
N ILE A 316 4.69 -5.32 -14.32
CA ILE A 316 5.44 -6.45 -13.75
C ILE A 316 6.95 -6.25 -13.94
N SER A 317 7.40 -5.96 -15.16
CA SER A 317 8.82 -5.79 -15.48
C SER A 317 9.46 -4.63 -14.72
N TYR A 318 8.76 -3.52 -14.60
CA TYR A 318 9.25 -2.35 -13.86
C TYR A 318 9.45 -2.67 -12.37
N PHE A 319 8.49 -3.35 -11.73
CA PHE A 319 8.53 -3.61 -10.29
C PHE A 319 9.32 -4.84 -9.89
N GLN A 320 9.41 -5.89 -10.70
CA GLN A 320 10.32 -7.02 -10.45
C GLN A 320 11.78 -6.56 -10.42
N GLY A 321 12.11 -5.47 -11.14
CA GLY A 321 13.41 -4.83 -11.04
C GLY A 321 13.65 -3.97 -9.81
N PHE A 322 12.61 -3.53 -9.10
CA PHE A 322 12.74 -2.46 -8.10
C PHE A 322 12.49 -2.86 -6.66
N GLY A 323 11.79 -3.90 -6.37
CA GLY A 323 11.31 -3.96 -5.02
C GLY A 323 11.02 -5.31 -4.42
N PHE A 324 10.88 -6.28 -5.25
CA PHE A 324 10.86 -7.64 -4.73
C PHE A 324 12.27 -8.15 -4.38
N GLN A 325 13.30 -7.30 -4.48
CA GLN A 325 14.62 -7.59 -3.93
C GLN A 325 14.70 -7.48 -2.39
N GLY A 326 13.71 -6.88 -1.75
CA GLY A 326 13.63 -6.83 -0.28
C GLY A 326 12.61 -7.79 0.31
N GLY A 327 11.71 -8.32 -0.48
CA GLY A 327 10.86 -9.43 -0.12
C GLY A 327 11.42 -10.65 -0.83
N GLU A 328 12.08 -11.49 -0.09
CA GLU A 328 12.54 -12.78 -0.48
C GLU A 328 11.52 -13.54 -1.33
N PHE A 329 11.61 -13.38 -2.66
CA PHE A 329 11.27 -14.47 -3.57
C PHE A 329 12.39 -15.54 -3.42
N SER A 330 12.81 -15.77 -2.22
CA SER A 330 13.50 -16.98 -1.90
C SER A 330 12.40 -18.02 -1.86
N ALA A 331 12.46 -18.94 -2.79
CA ALA A 331 11.88 -20.26 -2.65
C ALA A 331 12.47 -20.84 -1.34
N HIS A 332 12.02 -20.29 -0.21
CA HIS A 332 12.36 -20.81 1.10
C HIS A 332 11.57 -22.10 1.23
N GLY A 333 12.19 -23.11 1.77
CA GLY A 333 11.63 -24.45 1.95
C GLY A 333 10.37 -24.52 2.82
N HIS A 334 9.61 -23.43 2.93
CA HIS A 334 8.40 -23.29 3.71
C HIS A 334 7.11 -23.24 2.86
N PHE A 335 7.19 -23.45 1.54
CA PHE A 335 6.02 -23.43 0.64
C PHE A 335 4.82 -24.19 1.20
N PHE A 336 5.04 -25.44 1.64
CA PHE A 336 3.96 -26.28 2.18
C PHE A 336 3.46 -25.80 3.56
N GLU A 337 4.32 -25.19 4.37
CA GLU A 337 3.95 -24.62 5.67
C GLU A 337 3.10 -23.37 5.47
N ASP A 338 3.49 -22.48 4.57
CA ASP A 338 2.74 -21.27 4.23
C ASP A 338 1.42 -21.60 3.54
N LEU A 339 1.42 -22.58 2.66
CA LEU A 339 0.19 -23.11 2.04
C LEU A 339 -0.75 -23.71 3.09
N ALA A 340 -0.23 -24.50 4.03
CA ALA A 340 -1.02 -25.12 5.10
C ALA A 340 -1.59 -24.05 6.04
N LYS A 341 -0.79 -23.05 6.42
CA LYS A 341 -1.20 -21.92 7.27
C LYS A 341 -2.28 -21.07 6.60
N ASN A 342 -2.08 -20.70 5.34
CA ASN A 342 -3.07 -19.94 4.59
C ASN A 342 -4.35 -20.76 4.34
N TRP A 343 -4.23 -22.08 4.14
CA TRP A 343 -5.38 -22.99 4.04
C TRP A 343 -6.14 -23.09 5.38
N GLU A 344 -5.43 -23.15 6.51
CA GLU A 344 -6.04 -23.13 7.84
C GLU A 344 -6.83 -21.83 8.08
N VAL A 345 -6.26 -20.68 7.73
CA VAL A 345 -6.95 -19.37 7.79
C VAL A 345 -8.22 -19.36 6.94
N MET A 346 -8.18 -19.99 5.76
CA MET A 346 -9.34 -20.03 4.86
C MET A 346 -10.42 -21.02 5.29
N THR A 347 -10.07 -22.08 6.02
CA THR A 347 -10.98 -23.19 6.21
C THR A 347 -11.60 -23.31 7.59
N MET A 348 -10.99 -22.84 8.69
CA MET A 348 -11.39 -23.48 9.92
C MET A 348 -11.49 -22.71 11.23
N LYS A 349 -11.03 -21.49 11.42
CA LYS A 349 -11.10 -21.02 12.81
C LYS A 349 -11.61 -19.59 13.00
N ILE A 350 -12.66 -19.51 13.82
CA ILE A 350 -12.91 -18.36 14.68
C ILE A 350 -11.78 -18.38 15.70
N GLY A 351 -10.93 -17.33 15.71
CA GLY A 351 -9.85 -17.22 16.68
C GLY A 351 -10.35 -17.22 18.12
N ASP A 352 -9.51 -17.63 19.05
CA ASP A 352 -9.83 -17.72 20.48
C ASP A 352 -10.38 -16.42 21.11
N ASN A 353 -10.14 -15.29 20.43
CA ASN A 353 -10.63 -13.96 20.81
C ASN A 353 -11.93 -13.54 20.09
N GLY A 354 -12.59 -14.43 19.36
CA GLY A 354 -13.80 -14.13 18.59
C GLY A 354 -13.54 -13.29 17.32
N GLU A 355 -12.31 -13.19 16.87
CA GLU A 355 -11.92 -12.56 15.61
C GLU A 355 -12.22 -13.50 14.45
N LEU A 356 -12.96 -12.98 13.45
CA LEU A 356 -13.20 -13.71 12.22
C LEU A 356 -11.90 -13.79 11.41
N ARG A 357 -11.29 -14.96 11.43
CA ARG A 357 -10.14 -15.25 10.56
C ARG A 357 -10.57 -15.77 9.18
N ASN A 358 -11.85 -16.11 9.02
CA ASN A 358 -12.38 -16.66 7.79
C ASN A 358 -12.98 -15.55 6.91
N PRO A 359 -12.49 -15.36 5.66
CA PRO A 359 -13.05 -14.36 4.73
C PRO A 359 -14.46 -14.69 4.24
N PHE A 360 -14.92 -15.91 4.47
CA PHE A 360 -16.22 -16.41 4.02
C PHE A 360 -17.12 -16.80 5.19
N LEU A 361 -18.41 -16.93 4.91
CA LEU A 361 -19.36 -17.50 5.88
C LEU A 361 -18.90 -18.90 6.30
N SER A 362 -18.91 -19.18 7.59
CA SER A 362 -18.30 -20.39 8.19
C SER A 362 -18.72 -21.71 7.52
N TYR A 363 -19.98 -21.81 7.11
CA TYR A 363 -20.50 -23.00 6.44
C TYR A 363 -20.13 -23.10 4.96
N PHE A 364 -19.72 -22.02 4.34
CA PHE A 364 -19.41 -21.99 2.91
C PHE A 364 -18.22 -22.88 2.57
N ASN A 365 -17.20 -22.91 3.41
CA ASN A 365 -16.03 -23.75 3.19
C ASN A 365 -16.36 -25.25 3.27
N TYR A 366 -17.25 -25.64 4.19
CA TYR A 366 -17.71 -27.04 4.24
C TYR A 366 -18.47 -27.42 2.97
N LEU A 367 -19.35 -26.54 2.49
CA LEU A 367 -20.07 -26.75 1.22
C LEU A 367 -19.10 -26.83 0.04
N PHE A 368 -18.04 -26.01 0.04
CA PHE A 368 -17.01 -26.07 -0.99
C PHE A 368 -16.26 -27.43 -0.97
N VAL A 369 -15.81 -27.88 0.20
CA VAL A 369 -15.12 -29.18 0.33
C VAL A 369 -16.01 -30.33 -0.12
N ILE A 370 -17.26 -30.38 0.34
CA ILE A 370 -18.25 -31.38 -0.11
C ILE A 370 -18.44 -31.28 -1.60
N GLY A 371 -18.57 -30.07 -2.17
CA GLY A 371 -18.72 -29.83 -3.58
C GLY A 371 -17.52 -30.27 -4.40
N ALA A 372 -16.30 -30.05 -3.89
CA ALA A 372 -15.07 -30.49 -4.53
C ALA A 372 -14.97 -32.01 -4.61
N ILE A 373 -15.27 -32.72 -3.50
CA ILE A 373 -15.34 -34.17 -3.47
C ILE A 373 -16.39 -34.66 -4.46
N TYR A 374 -17.58 -34.03 -4.45
CA TYR A 374 -18.67 -34.38 -5.39
C TYR A 374 -18.22 -34.16 -6.84
N LEU A 375 -17.57 -33.06 -7.16
CA LEU A 375 -17.09 -32.74 -8.51
C LEU A 375 -16.07 -33.78 -9.01
N VAL A 376 -15.10 -34.15 -8.17
CA VAL A 376 -14.13 -35.21 -8.51
C VAL A 376 -14.82 -36.54 -8.76
N PHE A 377 -15.72 -36.95 -7.86
CA PHE A 377 -16.47 -38.20 -7.99
C PHE A 377 -17.32 -38.22 -9.25
N ARG A 378 -18.01 -37.12 -9.55
CA ARG A 378 -18.82 -36.93 -10.74
C ARG A 378 -17.96 -36.94 -12.00
N ALA A 379 -16.84 -36.27 -12.02
CA ALA A 379 -15.91 -36.26 -13.14
C ALA A 379 -15.42 -37.67 -13.50
N ILE A 380 -15.06 -38.48 -12.49
CA ILE A 380 -14.62 -39.87 -12.68
C ILE A 380 -15.76 -40.75 -13.17
N ASN A 381 -16.94 -40.65 -12.56
CA ASN A 381 -18.08 -41.50 -12.88
C ASN A 381 -18.61 -41.22 -14.29
N ASP A 382 -18.73 -39.96 -14.69
CA ASP A 382 -19.21 -39.58 -16.01
C ASP A 382 -18.15 -39.85 -17.09
N ALA A 383 -16.86 -39.72 -16.80
CA ALA A 383 -15.78 -40.10 -17.71
C ALA A 383 -15.80 -41.62 -18.03
N ARG A 384 -16.14 -42.45 -17.05
CA ARG A 384 -16.37 -43.91 -17.28
C ARG A 384 -17.51 -44.19 -18.26
N LYS A 385 -18.48 -43.28 -18.38
CA LYS A 385 -19.60 -43.35 -19.33
C LYS A 385 -19.30 -42.55 -20.61
N SER A 386 -18.04 -42.19 -20.85
CA SER A 386 -17.60 -41.39 -21.99
C SER A 386 -18.16 -39.96 -22.02
N ASP A 387 -18.68 -39.45 -20.91
CA ASP A 387 -19.03 -38.03 -20.74
C ASP A 387 -17.92 -37.29 -19.98
N PHE A 388 -17.16 -36.47 -20.68
CA PHE A 388 -16.03 -35.74 -20.15
C PHE A 388 -16.37 -34.30 -19.68
N THR A 389 -17.67 -34.00 -19.56
CA THR A 389 -18.10 -32.62 -19.21
C THR A 389 -17.56 -32.17 -17.85
N TYR A 390 -17.78 -32.95 -16.80
CA TYR A 390 -17.30 -32.60 -15.47
C TYR A 390 -15.78 -32.71 -15.31
N LEU A 391 -15.15 -33.63 -16.07
CA LEU A 391 -13.67 -33.69 -16.12
C LEU A 391 -13.06 -32.42 -16.74
N LYS A 392 -13.66 -31.89 -17.82
CA LYS A 392 -13.26 -30.62 -18.43
C LYS A 392 -13.45 -29.44 -17.45
N ILE A 393 -14.59 -29.42 -16.75
CA ILE A 393 -14.83 -28.37 -15.72
C ILE A 393 -13.78 -28.46 -14.62
N LEU A 394 -13.53 -29.63 -14.06
CA LEU A 394 -12.51 -29.87 -13.04
C LEU A 394 -11.12 -29.39 -13.52
N SER A 395 -10.73 -29.82 -14.73
CA SER A 395 -9.44 -29.45 -15.30
C SER A 395 -9.32 -27.93 -15.54
N PHE A 396 -10.39 -27.29 -16.02
CA PHE A 396 -10.43 -25.85 -16.18
C PHE A 396 -10.26 -25.13 -14.83
N LEU A 397 -11.00 -25.55 -13.79
CA LEU A 397 -10.92 -24.97 -12.47
C LEU A 397 -9.54 -25.14 -11.84
N LEU A 398 -8.90 -26.29 -11.97
CA LEU A 398 -7.55 -26.52 -11.48
C LEU A 398 -6.54 -25.56 -12.14
N LEU A 399 -6.62 -25.40 -13.46
CA LEU A 399 -5.77 -24.47 -14.18
C LEU A 399 -6.09 -23.00 -13.84
N TYR A 400 -7.37 -22.65 -13.69
CA TYR A 400 -7.80 -21.33 -13.30
C TYR A 400 -7.24 -20.93 -11.93
N HIS A 401 -7.11 -21.87 -11.01
CA HIS A 401 -6.62 -21.65 -9.66
C HIS A 401 -5.09 -21.59 -9.54
N VAL A 402 -4.31 -21.73 -10.62
CA VAL A 402 -2.85 -21.54 -10.56
C VAL A 402 -2.49 -20.17 -10.02
N GLN A 403 -3.25 -19.12 -10.35
CA GLN A 403 -3.07 -17.78 -9.78
C GLN A 403 -3.18 -17.77 -8.25
N THR A 404 -4.04 -18.60 -7.68
CA THR A 404 -4.22 -18.71 -6.24
C THR A 404 -2.97 -19.21 -5.55
N TYR A 405 -2.30 -20.20 -6.14
CA TYR A 405 -1.00 -20.67 -5.63
C TYR A 405 0.02 -19.54 -5.61
N VAL A 406 0.10 -18.77 -6.69
CA VAL A 406 1.01 -17.62 -6.77
C VAL A 406 0.71 -16.58 -5.69
N ILE A 407 -0.57 -16.29 -5.42
CA ILE A 407 -0.98 -15.38 -4.36
C ILE A 407 -0.60 -15.95 -2.99
N LEU A 408 -0.92 -17.20 -2.73
CA LEU A 408 -0.67 -17.83 -1.43
C LEU A 408 0.82 -17.94 -1.11
N GLU A 409 1.66 -18.18 -2.11
CA GLU A 409 3.12 -18.24 -1.97
C GLU A 409 3.73 -16.87 -1.69
N ASN A 410 3.21 -15.82 -2.34
CA ASN A 410 3.77 -14.47 -2.25
C ASN A 410 3.22 -13.62 -1.12
N VAL A 411 2.15 -14.08 -0.46
CA VAL A 411 1.50 -13.37 0.64
C VAL A 411 1.96 -13.96 1.97
N SER A 412 3.07 -13.47 2.49
CA SER A 412 3.60 -13.86 3.80
C SER A 412 3.64 -12.66 4.77
N GLY A 413 3.63 -12.91 6.06
CA GLY A 413 3.70 -11.89 7.11
C GLY A 413 2.47 -10.98 7.15
N ASP A 414 2.68 -9.67 7.16
CA ASP A 414 1.61 -8.66 7.25
C ASP A 414 0.65 -8.63 6.04
N PHE A 415 0.98 -9.36 4.98
CA PHE A 415 0.15 -9.51 3.77
C PHE A 415 -0.61 -10.84 3.72
N SER A 416 -0.60 -11.64 4.77
CA SER A 416 -1.33 -12.91 4.83
C SER A 416 -2.82 -12.72 4.54
N ILE A 417 -3.48 -13.79 4.09
CA ILE A 417 -4.94 -13.79 3.89
C ILE A 417 -5.67 -13.49 5.21
N GLU A 418 -5.08 -13.84 6.32
CA GLU A 418 -5.59 -13.50 7.66
C GLU A 418 -5.79 -12.00 7.83
N ILE A 419 -4.84 -11.20 7.36
CA ILE A 419 -4.88 -9.73 7.46
C ILE A 419 -5.61 -9.14 6.24
N ASN A 420 -5.36 -9.66 5.05
CA ASN A 420 -5.92 -9.19 3.79
C ASN A 420 -6.93 -10.18 3.18
N GLN A 421 -8.03 -10.41 3.86
CA GLN A 421 -9.09 -11.36 3.46
C GLN A 421 -9.60 -11.19 2.02
N ARG A 422 -9.48 -10.00 1.45
CA ARG A 422 -9.87 -9.70 0.06
C ARG A 422 -9.14 -10.52 -1.00
N TYR A 423 -7.91 -11.00 -0.72
CA TYR A 423 -7.18 -11.84 -1.67
C TYR A 423 -7.88 -13.17 -1.96
N SER A 424 -8.72 -13.66 -1.04
CA SER A 424 -9.55 -14.84 -1.23
C SER A 424 -10.63 -14.67 -2.31
N LEU A 425 -10.99 -13.43 -2.67
CA LEU A 425 -12.06 -13.14 -3.63
C LEU A 425 -11.74 -13.59 -5.05
N VAL A 426 -10.48 -13.78 -5.41
CA VAL A 426 -10.10 -14.35 -6.72
C VAL A 426 -10.56 -15.80 -6.89
N MET A 427 -10.71 -16.54 -5.78
CA MET A 427 -11.15 -17.93 -5.77
C MET A 427 -12.68 -18.05 -5.73
N LEU A 428 -13.34 -17.04 -5.23
CA LEU A 428 -14.75 -17.11 -4.83
C LEU A 428 -15.71 -17.49 -5.95
N PRO A 429 -15.61 -16.98 -7.20
CA PRO A 429 -16.54 -17.38 -8.27
C PRO A 429 -16.57 -18.87 -8.51
N SER A 430 -15.40 -19.53 -8.53
CA SER A 430 -15.28 -20.97 -8.70
C SER A 430 -15.65 -21.75 -7.45
N MET A 431 -15.29 -21.26 -6.25
CA MET A 431 -15.70 -21.88 -5.00
C MET A 431 -17.23 -21.87 -4.84
N ALA A 432 -17.88 -20.77 -5.20
CA ALA A 432 -19.34 -20.68 -5.18
C ALA A 432 -20.01 -21.64 -6.16
N PHE A 433 -19.44 -21.79 -7.35
CA PHE A 433 -19.89 -22.77 -8.32
C PHE A 433 -19.79 -24.21 -7.77
N VAL A 434 -18.62 -24.55 -7.22
CA VAL A 434 -18.37 -25.90 -6.66
C VAL A 434 -19.27 -26.18 -5.47
N ALA A 435 -19.43 -25.20 -4.54
CA ALA A 435 -20.31 -25.33 -3.38
C ALA A 435 -21.79 -25.48 -3.73
N ALA A 436 -22.23 -24.92 -4.87
CA ALA A 436 -23.61 -25.06 -5.35
C ALA A 436 -23.94 -26.41 -5.93
N LEU A 437 -22.94 -27.20 -6.39
CA LEU A 437 -23.15 -28.49 -7.04
C LEU A 437 -23.91 -29.52 -6.18
N PRO A 438 -23.48 -29.84 -4.94
CA PRO A 438 -24.17 -30.78 -4.09
C PRO A 438 -25.58 -30.33 -3.72
N ILE A 439 -25.75 -29.01 -3.46
CA ILE A 439 -27.08 -28.45 -3.14
C ILE A 439 -28.03 -28.62 -4.31
N THR A 440 -27.55 -28.31 -5.52
CA THR A 440 -28.34 -28.49 -6.76
C THR A 440 -28.74 -29.94 -6.94
N HIS A 441 -27.81 -30.88 -6.75
CA HIS A 441 -28.06 -32.31 -6.91
C HIS A 441 -29.09 -32.81 -5.86
N MET A 442 -28.94 -32.42 -4.62
CA MET A 442 -29.91 -32.77 -3.55
C MET A 442 -31.33 -32.27 -3.91
N ILE A 443 -31.45 -30.99 -4.33
CA ILE A 443 -32.77 -30.43 -4.69
C ILE A 443 -33.36 -31.22 -5.86
N GLN A 444 -32.57 -31.54 -6.89
CA GLN A 444 -32.99 -32.32 -8.04
C GLN A 444 -33.39 -33.76 -7.65
N TYR A 445 -32.63 -34.40 -6.77
CA TYR A 445 -32.90 -35.73 -6.27
C TYR A 445 -34.25 -35.81 -5.53
N PHE A 446 -34.50 -34.84 -4.61
CA PHE A 446 -35.78 -34.78 -3.87
C PHE A 446 -36.97 -34.31 -4.72
N ALA A 447 -36.70 -33.59 -5.82
CA ALA A 447 -37.75 -33.18 -6.76
C ALA A 447 -38.15 -34.24 -7.76
N THR A 448 -37.46 -35.37 -7.81
CA THR A 448 -37.58 -36.42 -8.86
C THR A 448 -38.42 -37.65 -8.49
N PRO A 449 -39.56 -37.59 -7.88
CA PRO A 449 -40.58 -38.44 -8.47
C PRO A 449 -41.99 -37.89 -8.30
N MET A 450 -42.47 -37.09 -9.20
CA MET A 450 -43.90 -36.74 -9.28
C MET A 450 -44.23 -36.04 -10.60
N ASN A 451 -45.50 -36.04 -11.01
CA ASN A 451 -46.02 -35.51 -12.27
C ASN A 451 -45.58 -34.04 -12.56
N SER A 452 -45.32 -33.74 -13.80
CA SER A 452 -44.55 -32.54 -14.28
C SER A 452 -45.08 -31.17 -13.84
N LYS A 453 -46.35 -31.02 -13.51
CA LYS A 453 -46.91 -29.73 -13.01
C LYS A 453 -46.70 -29.50 -11.51
N GLU A 454 -46.80 -30.54 -10.70
CA GLU A 454 -46.51 -30.48 -9.25
C GLU A 454 -45.03 -30.40 -8.96
N GLN A 455 -44.22 -30.96 -9.84
CA GLN A 455 -42.77 -30.93 -9.79
C GLN A 455 -42.18 -29.50 -9.80
N ASN A 456 -42.73 -28.68 -10.70
CA ASN A 456 -42.23 -27.28 -10.81
C ASN A 456 -42.60 -26.40 -9.58
N ALA A 457 -43.79 -26.66 -8.98
CA ALA A 457 -44.24 -25.92 -7.80
C ALA A 457 -43.50 -26.37 -6.53
N LYS A 458 -43.25 -27.67 -6.36
CA LYS A 458 -42.54 -28.23 -5.19
C LYS A 458 -41.02 -27.96 -5.27
N GLY A 459 -40.43 -28.03 -6.46
CA GLY A 459 -39.03 -27.64 -6.68
C GLY A 459 -38.78 -26.15 -6.44
N ALA A 460 -39.70 -25.29 -6.88
CA ALA A 460 -39.64 -23.87 -6.58
C ALA A 460 -39.81 -23.60 -5.07
N PHE A 461 -40.75 -24.29 -4.41
CA PHE A 461 -40.96 -24.16 -2.97
C PHE A 461 -39.77 -24.67 -2.15
N ALA A 462 -39.17 -25.80 -2.52
CA ALA A 462 -37.94 -26.30 -1.89
C ALA A 462 -36.76 -25.36 -2.10
N GLY A 463 -36.63 -24.79 -3.31
CA GLY A 463 -35.64 -23.78 -3.62
C GLY A 463 -35.80 -22.50 -2.79
N ILE A 464 -37.04 -22.01 -2.63
CA ILE A 464 -37.40 -20.88 -1.79
C ILE A 464 -37.12 -21.17 -0.31
N LEU A 465 -37.47 -22.37 0.17
CA LEU A 465 -37.25 -22.79 1.55
C LEU A 465 -35.77 -22.90 1.86
N ILE A 466 -34.96 -23.46 0.97
CA ILE A 466 -33.50 -23.54 1.12
C ILE A 466 -32.88 -22.18 1.02
N ALA A 467 -33.30 -21.30 0.08
CA ALA A 467 -32.87 -19.91 0.01
C ALA A 467 -33.26 -19.17 1.28
N ALA A 468 -34.46 -19.40 1.84
CA ALA A 468 -34.89 -18.81 3.12
C ALA A 468 -34.07 -19.32 4.31
N ILE A 469 -33.70 -20.59 4.35
CA ILE A 469 -32.86 -21.19 5.41
C ILE A 469 -31.44 -20.63 5.31
N ILE A 470 -30.87 -20.57 4.11
CA ILE A 470 -29.56 -19.98 3.87
C ILE A 470 -29.59 -18.49 4.22
N PHE A 471 -30.64 -17.77 3.82
CA PHE A 471 -30.81 -16.34 4.11
C PHE A 471 -31.04 -16.09 5.60
N THR A 472 -31.81 -16.92 6.29
CA THR A 472 -32.07 -16.78 7.73
C THR A 472 -30.84 -17.13 8.55
N GLY A 473 -30.16 -18.22 8.24
CA GLY A 473 -28.89 -18.60 8.86
C GLY A 473 -27.81 -17.56 8.58
N TRP A 474 -27.76 -17.06 7.34
CA TRP A 474 -26.87 -15.98 6.94
C TRP A 474 -27.18 -14.67 7.67
N THR A 475 -28.46 -14.25 7.78
CA THR A 475 -28.84 -13.02 8.48
C THR A 475 -28.53 -13.08 9.98
N PHE A 476 -28.67 -14.24 10.60
CA PHE A 476 -28.37 -14.44 12.01
C PHE A 476 -26.85 -14.39 12.29
N HIS A 477 -26.05 -15.13 11.52
CA HIS A 477 -24.59 -15.06 11.61
C HIS A 477 -24.03 -13.73 11.13
N TYR A 478 -24.57 -13.18 10.06
CA TYR A 478 -24.14 -11.92 9.49
C TYR A 478 -24.35 -10.75 10.48
N LYS A 479 -25.42 -10.74 11.25
CA LYS A 479 -25.68 -9.68 12.24
C LYS A 479 -24.66 -9.70 13.39
N GLN A 480 -24.21 -10.90 13.80
CA GLN A 480 -23.14 -11.04 14.78
C GLN A 480 -21.77 -10.67 14.19
N ASP A 481 -21.46 -11.22 13.02
CA ASP A 481 -20.15 -11.08 12.37
C ASP A 481 -20.01 -9.71 11.67
N PHE A 482 -21.11 -9.17 11.13
CA PHE A 482 -21.14 -7.87 10.49
C PHE A 482 -20.87 -6.74 11.50
N ASN A 483 -21.50 -6.76 12.65
CA ASN A 483 -21.24 -5.77 13.70
C ASN A 483 -19.81 -5.85 14.22
N LYS A 484 -19.23 -7.05 14.35
CA LYS A 484 -17.83 -7.24 14.71
C LYS A 484 -16.89 -6.78 13.60
N ASN A 485 -17.12 -7.16 12.35
CA ASN A 485 -16.28 -6.78 11.22
C ASN A 485 -16.38 -5.31 10.82
N ILE A 486 -17.53 -4.65 10.98
CA ILE A 486 -17.63 -3.19 10.82
C ILE A 486 -16.79 -2.48 11.86
N MET A 487 -16.76 -2.98 13.09
CA MET A 487 -15.90 -2.43 14.15
C MET A 487 -14.41 -2.68 13.88
N TYR A 488 -14.07 -3.85 13.34
CA TYR A 488 -12.68 -4.25 13.06
C TYR A 488 -12.08 -3.55 11.83
N ASN A 489 -12.88 -3.30 10.79
CA ASN A 489 -12.44 -2.56 9.59
C ASN A 489 -12.49 -1.03 9.74
N ARG A 490 -12.71 -0.49 10.93
CA ARG A 490 -12.46 0.92 11.21
C ARG A 490 -10.96 1.16 11.40
N ASN A 491 -10.21 1.07 10.30
CA ASN A 491 -8.85 1.57 10.28
C ASN A 491 -8.87 3.04 10.74
N HIS A 492 -8.02 3.38 11.71
CA HIS A 492 -7.89 4.76 12.24
C HIS A 492 -7.70 5.79 11.12
N LEU A 493 -6.99 5.41 10.06
CA LEU A 493 -6.77 6.25 8.88
C LEU A 493 -8.05 6.56 8.11
N THR A 494 -8.94 5.59 7.99
CA THR A 494 -10.24 5.80 7.34
C THR A 494 -11.13 6.72 8.16
N ILE A 495 -11.10 6.58 9.48
CA ILE A 495 -11.84 7.46 10.39
C ILE A 495 -11.27 8.88 10.31
N GLU A 496 -9.95 9.03 10.33
CA GLU A 496 -9.24 10.30 10.18
C GLU A 496 -9.67 11.01 8.91
N GLU A 497 -9.63 10.33 7.78
CA GLU A 497 -10.05 10.86 6.49
C GLU A 497 -11.51 11.34 6.51
N TYR A 498 -12.40 10.52 7.04
CA TYR A 498 -13.82 10.87 7.16
C TYR A 498 -14.08 12.11 8.02
N GLU A 499 -13.42 12.20 9.15
CA GLU A 499 -13.56 13.31 10.08
C GLU A 499 -13.00 14.62 9.48
N ILE A 500 -11.87 14.54 8.78
CA ILE A 500 -11.29 15.70 8.09
C ILE A 500 -12.22 16.15 6.96
N LEU A 501 -12.72 15.23 6.13
CA LEU A 501 -13.66 15.54 5.06
C LEU A 501 -15.01 16.04 5.59
N GLY A 502 -15.46 15.49 6.74
CA GLY A 502 -16.66 15.97 7.45
C GLY A 502 -16.52 17.41 7.91
N TRP A 503 -15.37 17.75 8.50
CA TRP A 503 -15.05 19.12 8.84
C TRP A 503 -15.00 20.02 7.59
N LEU A 504 -14.35 19.57 6.52
CA LEU A 504 -14.22 20.34 5.28
C LEU A 504 -15.58 20.67 4.64
N LYS A 505 -16.53 19.74 4.68
CA LYS A 505 -17.91 19.95 4.16
C LYS A 505 -18.65 21.05 4.92
N GLN A 506 -18.33 21.30 6.18
CA GLN A 506 -18.94 22.34 7.00
C GLN A 506 -18.33 23.73 6.74
N GLN A 507 -17.20 23.79 6.04
CA GLN A 507 -16.54 25.06 5.72
C GLN A 507 -17.16 25.70 4.47
N PRO A 508 -17.13 27.06 4.36
CA PRO A 508 -17.52 27.75 3.14
C PRO A 508 -16.78 27.22 1.92
N LYS A 509 -17.42 27.23 0.75
CA LYS A 509 -16.75 26.84 -0.50
C LYS A 509 -15.59 27.81 -0.79
N ALA A 510 -14.39 27.29 -0.85
CA ALA A 510 -13.19 28.02 -1.24
C ALA A 510 -12.15 27.03 -1.77
N ASP A 511 -11.28 27.51 -2.64
CA ASP A 511 -10.10 26.76 -3.04
C ASP A 511 -9.14 26.68 -1.84
N ARG A 512 -8.76 25.48 -1.47
CA ARG A 512 -7.92 25.20 -0.31
C ARG A 512 -6.71 24.39 -0.70
N PHE A 513 -5.67 24.60 0.08
CA PHE A 513 -4.43 23.85 -0.01
C PHE A 513 -4.13 23.18 1.32
N PHE A 514 -3.80 21.88 1.28
CA PHE A 514 -3.48 21.13 2.48
C PHE A 514 -2.02 20.70 2.50
N ILE A 515 -1.40 20.85 3.65
CA ILE A 515 -0.09 20.29 3.98
C ILE A 515 -0.35 19.13 4.94
N TYR A 516 -0.06 17.89 4.48
CA TYR A 516 -0.47 16.70 5.19
C TYR A 516 0.47 15.53 4.89
N GLY A 517 0.64 14.60 5.81
CA GLY A 517 1.49 13.41 5.63
C GLY A 517 0.99 12.45 4.54
N ARG A 518 -0.29 12.56 4.18
CA ARG A 518 -0.94 11.73 3.14
C ARG A 518 -1.63 12.57 2.09
N PRO A 519 -0.89 13.35 1.32
CA PRO A 519 -1.45 14.31 0.37
C PRO A 519 -2.32 13.64 -0.71
N TRP A 520 -2.02 12.39 -1.06
CA TRP A 520 -2.78 11.63 -2.07
C TRP A 520 -4.27 11.49 -1.76
N HIS A 521 -4.68 11.51 -0.47
CA HIS A 521 -6.09 11.49 -0.12
C HIS A 521 -6.81 12.74 -0.64
N PHE A 522 -6.24 13.91 -0.41
CA PHE A 522 -6.82 15.16 -0.88
C PHE A 522 -6.77 15.27 -2.40
N VAL A 523 -5.66 14.91 -3.01
CA VAL A 523 -5.54 14.91 -4.48
C VAL A 523 -6.61 14.04 -5.11
N GLY A 524 -6.87 12.84 -4.55
CA GLY A 524 -7.94 11.95 -5.00
C GLY A 524 -9.34 12.58 -4.94
N TYR A 525 -9.58 13.55 -4.08
CA TYR A 525 -10.82 14.30 -3.99
C TYR A 525 -10.81 15.64 -4.76
N GLY A 526 -9.83 15.87 -5.62
CA GLY A 526 -9.71 17.10 -6.39
C GLY A 526 -9.24 18.30 -5.57
N ILE A 527 -8.54 18.08 -4.46
CA ILE A 527 -8.07 19.12 -3.55
C ILE A 527 -6.55 19.17 -3.58
N SER A 528 -5.99 20.37 -3.74
CA SER A 528 -4.52 20.59 -3.75
C SER A 528 -3.89 20.20 -2.43
N SER A 529 -2.83 19.39 -2.49
CA SER A 529 -2.12 18.94 -1.28
C SER A 529 -0.65 18.64 -1.54
N LEU A 530 0.17 18.86 -0.51
CA LEU A 530 1.61 18.63 -0.51
C LEU A 530 2.02 17.95 0.79
N HIS A 531 3.01 17.08 0.72
CA HIS A 531 3.61 16.49 1.91
C HIS A 531 4.34 17.55 2.73
N TYR A 532 4.32 17.45 4.05
CA TYR A 532 4.95 18.46 4.92
C TYR A 532 6.47 18.56 4.71
N ASP A 533 7.16 17.48 4.33
CA ASP A 533 8.59 17.52 4.01
C ASP A 533 8.86 18.35 2.75
N GLU A 534 8.03 18.24 1.73
CA GLU A 534 8.13 19.05 0.52
C GLU A 534 7.73 20.50 0.79
N ALA A 535 6.71 20.72 1.64
CA ALA A 535 6.34 22.07 2.07
C ALA A 535 7.48 22.73 2.86
N ARG A 536 8.20 21.98 3.68
CA ARG A 536 9.37 22.46 4.43
C ARG A 536 10.50 22.95 3.52
N LYS A 537 10.71 22.31 2.36
CA LYS A 537 11.73 22.70 1.37
C LYS A 537 11.40 23.99 0.61
N LEU A 538 10.15 24.48 0.69
CA LEU A 538 9.76 25.71 0.02
C LEU A 538 10.48 26.91 0.60
N SER A 539 10.96 27.83 -0.26
CA SER A 539 11.48 29.12 0.20
C SER A 539 10.36 30.01 0.76
N ASN A 540 10.71 30.97 1.63
CA ASN A 540 9.73 31.91 2.20
C ASN A 540 8.92 32.64 1.12
N ALA A 541 9.54 33.00 -0.01
CA ALA A 541 8.87 33.62 -1.14
C ALA A 541 7.82 32.68 -1.79
N LYS A 542 8.17 31.38 -1.95
CA LYS A 542 7.23 30.37 -2.47
C LYS A 542 6.08 30.10 -1.49
N MET A 543 6.36 30.02 -0.19
CA MET A 543 5.32 29.87 0.84
C MET A 543 4.37 31.06 0.83
N LYS A 544 4.89 32.28 0.76
CA LYS A 544 4.07 33.48 0.67
C LYS A 544 3.20 33.46 -0.59
N LYS A 545 3.78 33.14 -1.75
CA LYS A 545 3.02 33.00 -3.00
C LYS A 545 1.90 31.95 -2.91
N LEU A 546 2.16 30.83 -2.22
CA LEU A 546 1.16 29.78 -1.97
C LEU A 546 0.02 30.31 -1.11
N ILE A 547 0.33 30.99 0.00
CA ILE A 547 -0.67 31.57 0.90
C ILE A 547 -1.51 32.62 0.17
N ASP A 548 -0.86 33.51 -0.59
CA ASP A 548 -1.55 34.56 -1.35
C ASP A 548 -2.46 33.99 -2.44
N LYS A 549 -2.01 32.94 -3.16
CA LYS A 549 -2.78 32.25 -4.18
C LYS A 549 -4.09 31.66 -3.63
N TYR A 550 -4.02 31.01 -2.48
CA TYR A 550 -5.21 30.43 -1.83
C TYR A 550 -5.89 31.39 -0.85
N LYS A 551 -5.57 32.69 -0.91
CA LYS A 551 -6.20 33.74 -0.07
C LYS A 551 -6.12 33.42 1.43
N GLY A 552 -5.03 32.79 1.84
CA GLY A 552 -4.82 32.34 3.21
C GLY A 552 -5.55 31.03 3.60
N GLU A 553 -6.23 30.35 2.67
CA GLU A 553 -6.88 29.07 2.91
C GLU A 553 -5.89 27.90 2.73
N VAL A 554 -4.76 28.00 3.38
CA VAL A 554 -3.72 26.95 3.46
C VAL A 554 -3.75 26.35 4.85
N TYR A 555 -3.88 25.03 4.93
CA TYR A 555 -4.03 24.31 6.19
C TYR A 555 -2.97 23.23 6.34
N TYR A 556 -2.45 23.10 7.54
CA TYR A 556 -1.65 21.98 7.97
C TYR A 556 -2.51 21.00 8.77
N ILE A 557 -2.34 19.71 8.52
CA ILE A 557 -3.03 18.65 9.25
C ILE A 557 -1.99 17.76 9.94
N ARG A 558 -2.06 17.74 11.27
CA ARG A 558 -1.34 16.79 12.10
C ARG A 558 -2.21 15.55 12.28
N GLY A 559 -1.94 14.53 11.49
CA GLY A 559 -2.67 13.26 11.52
C GLY A 559 -1.86 12.13 12.14
N LEU A 560 -2.27 10.90 11.88
CA LEU A 560 -1.68 9.67 12.42
C LEU A 560 -0.17 9.58 12.16
N ASP A 561 0.29 10.01 10.98
CA ASP A 561 1.71 9.96 10.61
C ASP A 561 2.61 10.81 11.52
N CYS A 562 2.02 11.75 12.26
CA CYS A 562 2.69 12.56 13.25
C CYS A 562 2.68 11.96 14.67
N TRP A 563 2.02 10.85 14.84
CA TRP A 563 1.99 10.05 16.06
C TRP A 563 2.73 8.74 15.78
N ASP A 564 3.32 8.15 16.80
CA ASP A 564 4.03 6.88 16.60
C ASP A 564 3.10 5.82 15.98
N SER A 565 3.42 5.40 14.76
CA SER A 565 2.64 4.43 14.00
C SER A 565 2.63 3.03 14.60
N HIS A 566 3.56 2.73 15.52
CA HIS A 566 3.72 1.40 16.09
C HIS A 566 3.02 1.22 17.43
N THR A 567 2.59 2.30 18.07
CA THR A 567 1.86 2.24 19.33
C THR A 567 0.50 2.92 19.21
N TYR A 568 -0.47 2.20 18.66
CA TYR A 568 -1.89 2.53 18.79
C TYR A 568 -2.37 2.49 20.25
N HIS A 569 -1.47 2.44 21.21
CA HIS A 569 -1.74 2.30 22.62
C HIS A 569 -1.76 3.66 23.32
N LYS A 570 -2.55 3.76 24.39
CA LYS A 570 -2.67 4.92 25.28
C LYS A 570 -1.38 5.71 25.58
N LYS A 571 -0.24 5.02 25.55
CA LYS A 571 1.09 5.61 25.79
C LYS A 571 1.57 6.58 24.71
N ALA A 572 1.15 6.44 23.45
CA ALA A 572 1.60 7.34 22.38
C ALA A 572 1.06 8.78 22.56
N VAL A 573 -0.12 8.92 23.18
CA VAL A 573 -0.70 10.24 23.49
C VAL A 573 -0.02 10.89 24.70
N GLU A 574 0.46 10.08 25.65
CA GLU A 574 1.13 10.52 26.87
C GLU A 574 2.61 10.82 26.66
N HIS A 575 3.27 10.08 25.77
CA HIS A 575 4.67 10.24 25.43
C HIS A 575 4.80 10.66 23.97
N ARG A 576 4.80 11.98 23.75
CA ARG A 576 5.00 12.55 22.42
C ARG A 576 6.43 12.25 21.95
N ILE A 577 6.54 11.35 20.97
CA ILE A 577 7.79 11.03 20.31
C ILE A 577 8.04 12.08 19.23
N ALA A 578 9.26 12.58 19.12
CA ALA A 578 9.65 13.51 18.06
C ALA A 578 9.50 12.82 16.68
N THR A 579 8.87 13.53 15.76
CA THR A 579 8.63 13.06 14.40
C THR A 579 9.01 14.15 13.41
N THR A 580 9.04 13.83 12.10
CA THR A 580 9.23 14.84 11.06
C THR A 580 8.18 15.94 11.11
N CYS A 581 6.97 15.64 11.57
CA CYS A 581 5.95 16.64 11.86
C CYS A 581 6.41 17.63 12.94
N ASP A 582 7.07 17.17 13.99
CA ASP A 582 7.59 18.04 15.03
C ASP A 582 8.69 18.98 14.50
N VAL A 583 9.49 18.49 13.55
CA VAL A 583 10.49 19.34 12.86
C VAL A 583 9.79 20.41 12.03
N PHE A 584 8.78 20.03 11.23
CA PHE A 584 7.99 20.98 10.46
C PHE A 584 7.29 22.00 11.35
N GLU A 585 6.65 21.58 12.44
CA GLU A 585 5.93 22.44 13.37
C GLU A 585 6.85 23.42 14.13
N ARG A 586 8.09 23.02 14.38
CA ARG A 586 9.08 23.93 14.98
C ARG A 586 9.41 25.12 14.07
N GLU A 587 9.48 24.88 12.77
CA GLU A 587 9.87 25.89 11.78
C GLU A 587 8.71 26.74 11.29
N MET A 588 7.48 26.22 11.32
CA MET A 588 6.32 26.84 10.68
C MET A 588 5.42 27.57 11.67
N ASP A 589 4.91 28.70 11.23
CA ASP A 589 3.89 29.48 11.95
C ASP A 589 2.50 28.97 11.60
N MET A 590 1.74 28.57 12.61
CA MET A 590 0.44 27.94 12.44
C MET A 590 -0.52 28.38 13.55
N THR A 591 -1.76 28.62 13.17
CA THR A 591 -2.86 28.95 14.09
C THR A 591 -3.82 27.76 14.14
N GLY A 592 -4.01 27.17 15.32
CA GLY A 592 -4.95 26.06 15.52
C GLY A 592 -6.38 26.45 15.17
N VAL A 593 -7.05 25.60 14.35
CA VAL A 593 -8.43 25.81 13.91
C VAL A 593 -9.37 24.78 14.56
N LYS A 594 -8.98 23.50 14.52
CA LYS A 594 -9.82 22.41 15.01
C LYS A 594 -8.97 21.26 15.55
N ASN A 595 -9.42 20.68 16.65
CA ASN A 595 -8.94 19.38 17.13
C ASN A 595 -10.09 18.38 17.03
N ILE A 596 -9.82 17.22 16.44
CA ILE A 596 -10.79 16.14 16.24
C ILE A 596 -10.23 14.89 16.91
N LEU A 597 -10.98 14.32 17.87
CA LEU A 597 -10.58 13.07 18.50
C LEU A 597 -10.89 11.90 17.56
N ILE A 598 -9.86 11.17 17.19
CA ILE A 598 -9.98 9.95 16.38
C ILE A 598 -9.92 8.75 17.31
N THR A 599 -11.06 8.21 17.66
CA THR A 599 -11.14 7.18 18.68
C THR A 599 -10.56 7.69 20.03
N ASN A 600 -10.32 6.84 21.00
CA ASN A 600 -9.69 7.24 22.26
C ASN A 600 -8.15 7.32 22.18
N ASN A 601 -7.57 7.29 20.97
CA ASN A 601 -6.16 7.05 20.80
C ASN A 601 -5.35 8.30 20.42
N TYR A 602 -5.85 9.16 19.53
CA TYR A 602 -5.12 10.35 19.12
C TYR A 602 -6.05 11.45 18.58
N TRP A 603 -5.51 12.67 18.50
CA TRP A 603 -6.17 13.84 17.96
C TRP A 603 -5.62 14.19 16.58
N VAL A 604 -6.49 14.42 15.61
CA VAL A 604 -6.17 15.16 14.41
C VAL A 604 -6.23 16.65 14.73
N GLN A 605 -5.18 17.37 14.43
CA GLN A 605 -5.11 18.81 14.61
C GLN A 605 -5.10 19.50 13.24
N ILE A 606 -6.07 20.35 13.00
CA ILE A 606 -6.13 21.19 11.80
C ILE A 606 -5.69 22.58 12.20
N ALA A 607 -4.67 23.10 11.54
CA ALA A 607 -4.14 24.44 11.79
C ALA A 607 -4.04 25.23 10.49
N LYS A 608 -4.32 26.51 10.54
CA LYS A 608 -4.10 27.44 9.44
C LYS A 608 -2.59 27.70 9.32
N PHE A 609 -2.06 27.53 8.14
CA PHE A 609 -0.65 27.72 7.84
C PHE A 609 -0.37 29.17 7.48
N ASN A 610 0.50 29.84 8.24
CA ASN A 610 0.85 31.25 8.07
C ASN A 610 2.23 31.46 7.42
N GLY A 611 2.91 30.35 7.07
CA GLY A 611 4.27 30.39 6.52
C GLY A 611 5.32 29.96 7.52
N ARG A 612 6.57 30.35 7.28
CA ARG A 612 7.67 30.05 8.20
C ARG A 612 7.61 31.03 9.38
N LYS A 613 7.86 30.50 10.58
CA LYS A 613 7.95 31.36 11.77
C LYS A 613 8.94 32.47 11.54
N ASN A 614 8.53 33.68 11.85
CA ASN A 614 9.46 34.83 11.94
C ASN A 614 10.44 34.66 13.10
N TYR A 615 10.18 33.76 14.03
CA TYR A 615 11.02 33.38 15.14
C TYR A 615 11.69 32.04 14.85
N SER A 616 12.93 32.08 14.34
CA SER A 616 13.81 30.93 14.55
C SER A 616 14.20 30.89 16.03
N PRO A 617 14.47 29.74 16.65
CA PRO A 617 15.04 29.68 17.98
C PRO A 617 16.25 30.64 18.14
N GLU A 618 17.01 30.80 17.10
CA GLU A 618 18.17 31.72 16.97
C GLU A 618 17.80 33.22 17.03
N LYS A 619 16.53 33.59 16.78
CA LYS A 619 16.05 34.97 16.98
C LYS A 619 15.69 35.27 18.42
N ILE A 620 15.32 34.26 19.21
CA ILE A 620 15.04 34.39 20.64
C ILE A 620 16.35 34.27 21.44
N ILE A 621 17.17 33.27 21.09
CA ILE A 621 18.45 32.97 21.72
C ILE A 621 19.51 32.84 20.63
N SER A 622 20.69 33.51 20.79
CA SER A 622 21.87 33.12 20.04
C SER A 622 23.03 32.84 21.00
N THR A 623 23.72 31.76 20.73
CA THR A 623 24.96 31.42 21.43
C THR A 623 26.13 32.10 20.70
N LYS A 624 26.92 32.91 21.40
CA LYS A 624 28.08 33.56 20.83
C LYS A 624 29.28 32.63 20.86
N ASN A 625 29.64 32.20 22.06
CA ASN A 625 30.82 31.37 22.26
C ASN A 625 30.60 30.32 23.34
N LEU A 626 31.22 29.13 23.11
CA LEU A 626 31.49 28.12 24.12
C LEU A 626 33.02 27.95 24.15
N GLU A 627 33.69 28.55 25.08
CA GLU A 627 35.15 28.57 25.14
C GLU A 627 35.66 28.26 26.54
N THR A 628 36.81 27.60 26.61
CA THR A 628 37.53 27.40 27.87
C THR A 628 38.31 28.64 28.20
N VAL A 629 38.15 29.07 29.44
CA VAL A 629 38.87 30.20 30.00
C VAL A 629 39.95 29.69 30.92
N PRO A 630 41.22 30.10 30.75
CA PRO A 630 42.28 29.79 31.70
C PRO A 630 41.94 30.32 33.09
N ALA A 631 42.42 29.68 34.14
CA ALA A 631 42.29 30.17 35.49
C ALA A 631 43.05 31.47 35.68
N ASP A 632 42.40 32.48 36.30
CA ASP A 632 42.99 33.83 36.44
C ASP A 632 44.09 33.91 37.49
N SER A 633 44.44 32.82 38.20
CA SER A 633 45.53 32.78 39.19
C SER A 633 46.31 31.48 39.15
N ALA A 634 47.59 31.57 39.46
CA ALA A 634 48.52 30.43 39.54
C ALA A 634 48.16 29.40 40.62
N GLU A 635 47.28 29.72 41.54
CA GLU A 635 46.80 28.80 42.63
C GLU A 635 45.52 28.04 42.24
N SER A 636 44.74 28.47 41.23
CA SER A 636 43.57 27.78 40.78
C SER A 636 43.86 27.01 39.49
N LYS A 637 44.02 25.70 39.57
CA LYS A 637 44.17 24.80 38.42
C LYS A 637 42.88 24.55 37.64
N ALA A 638 41.79 25.19 38.01
CA ALA A 638 40.47 24.93 37.43
C ALA A 638 40.23 25.82 36.20
N LYS A 639 40.23 25.20 35.02
CA LYS A 639 39.69 25.81 33.81
C LYS A 639 38.17 25.94 33.96
N SER A 640 37.55 26.97 33.37
CA SER A 640 36.12 27.12 33.27
C SER A 640 35.61 27.10 31.83
N LEU A 641 34.44 26.56 31.60
CA LEU A 641 33.70 26.70 30.35
C LEU A 641 32.91 28.00 30.45
N ARG A 642 33.26 28.96 29.62
CA ARG A 642 32.48 30.21 29.47
C ARG A 642 31.41 30.04 28.40
N ILE A 643 30.17 30.19 28.78
CA ILE A 643 28.99 30.12 27.94
C ILE A 643 28.50 31.54 27.71
N SER A 644 28.63 32.10 26.50
CA SER A 644 28.13 33.40 26.12
C SER A 644 26.91 33.26 25.24
N TYR A 645 25.81 33.92 25.58
CA TYR A 645 24.57 33.89 24.83
C TYR A 645 23.81 35.22 24.88
N ASP A 646 22.99 35.48 23.87
CA ASP A 646 22.11 36.65 23.82
C ASP A 646 20.66 36.18 23.83
N LEU A 647 19.85 36.78 24.70
CA LEU A 647 18.39 36.72 24.64
C LEU A 647 17.91 37.95 23.86
N LYS A 648 17.47 37.74 22.62
CA LYS A 648 17.28 38.79 21.61
C LYS A 648 15.86 39.35 21.53
N GLU A 649 14.87 38.63 22.01
CA GLU A 649 13.49 39.07 21.92
C GLU A 649 13.16 40.12 22.96
N LYS A 650 12.60 41.25 22.52
CA LYS A 650 12.20 42.37 23.36
C LYS A 650 10.71 42.63 23.16
N GLY A 651 9.90 42.37 24.16
CA GLY A 651 8.46 42.63 24.06
C GLY A 651 7.68 42.30 25.33
N GLN A 652 6.42 42.72 25.40
CA GLN A 652 5.53 42.44 26.55
C GLN A 652 5.30 40.95 26.77
N SER A 653 5.35 40.15 25.74
CA SER A 653 5.22 38.68 25.82
C SER A 653 6.41 38.02 26.52
N ALA A 654 7.61 38.58 26.39
CA ALA A 654 8.84 38.05 26.97
C ALA A 654 8.82 38.03 28.51
N SER A 655 8.07 38.90 29.17
CA SER A 655 7.90 38.91 30.62
C SER A 655 7.19 37.65 31.18
N LYS A 656 6.54 36.88 30.34
CA LYS A 656 5.84 35.63 30.71
C LYS A 656 6.66 34.38 30.39
N TRP A 657 7.92 34.52 30.01
CA TRP A 657 8.78 33.43 29.62
C TRP A 657 9.79 33.04 30.68
N LEU A 658 10.15 31.77 30.72
CA LEU A 658 11.20 31.23 31.57
C LEU A 658 12.38 30.83 30.67
N PHE A 659 13.57 31.28 31.01
CA PHE A 659 14.82 30.80 30.43
C PHE A 659 15.42 29.70 31.31
N VAL A 660 15.87 28.61 30.69
CA VAL A 660 16.51 27.48 31.35
C VAL A 660 17.81 27.13 30.62
N LEU A 661 18.88 26.96 31.36
CA LEU A 661 20.18 26.46 30.87
C LEU A 661 20.54 25.17 31.57
N THR A 662 20.85 24.16 30.82
CA THR A 662 21.32 22.86 31.33
C THR A 662 22.67 22.48 30.75
N LEU A 663 23.43 21.66 31.48
CA LEU A 663 24.67 21.01 31.02
C LEU A 663 24.55 19.50 31.32
N ASN A 664 24.66 18.65 30.30
CA ASN A 664 24.51 17.21 30.42
C ASN A 664 23.25 16.83 31.21
N ASP A 665 22.12 17.47 30.83
CA ASP A 665 20.78 17.34 31.44
C ASP A 665 20.66 17.82 32.89
N LYS A 666 21.74 18.33 33.48
CA LYS A 666 21.71 18.96 34.81
C LYS A 666 21.40 20.44 34.72
N LEU A 667 20.47 20.90 35.54
CA LEU A 667 20.10 22.33 35.61
C LEU A 667 21.31 23.19 36.06
N ILE A 668 21.69 24.16 35.26
CA ILE A 668 22.69 25.15 35.61
C ILE A 668 22.05 26.43 36.17
N THR A 669 21.03 26.92 35.43
CA THR A 669 20.26 28.09 35.89
C THR A 669 18.87 28.08 35.24
N SER A 670 17.90 28.61 35.97
CA SER A 670 16.60 28.99 35.41
C SER A 670 16.23 30.36 35.97
N ALA A 671 15.75 31.24 35.11
CA ALA A 671 15.39 32.60 35.48
C ALA A 671 14.24 33.10 34.61
N PRO A 672 13.44 34.07 35.06
CA PRO A 672 12.56 34.78 34.15
C PRO A 672 13.37 35.35 32.96
N TYR A 673 12.77 35.26 31.78
CA TYR A 673 13.43 35.73 30.57
C TYR A 673 13.71 37.24 30.66
N GLN A 674 14.95 37.62 30.42
CA GLN A 674 15.38 39.01 30.36
C GLN A 674 16.17 39.23 29.08
N PHE A 675 15.80 40.27 28.31
CA PHE A 675 16.53 40.66 27.11
C PHE A 675 17.95 41.12 27.45
N GLY A 676 18.95 40.71 26.67
CA GLY A 676 20.35 41.14 26.81
C GLY A 676 21.37 40.06 26.54
N SER A 677 22.63 40.44 26.73
CA SER A 677 23.79 39.56 26.62
C SER A 677 24.15 39.02 27.98
N PHE A 678 24.38 37.71 28.05
CA PHE A 678 24.70 37.04 29.31
C PHE A 678 25.92 36.14 29.14
N GLN A 679 26.63 35.93 30.22
CA GLN A 679 27.73 34.98 30.32
C GLN A 679 27.54 34.10 31.55
N LYS A 680 27.89 32.85 31.44
CA LYS A 680 27.89 31.88 32.54
C LYS A 680 29.19 31.09 32.49
N GLU A 681 29.90 31.06 33.62
CA GLU A 681 31.08 30.21 33.77
C GLU A 681 30.73 28.93 34.53
N ILE A 682 31.26 27.81 34.05
CA ILE A 682 31.05 26.48 34.63
C ILE A 682 32.44 25.89 34.86
N ASN A 683 32.73 25.41 36.07
CA ASN A 683 34.00 24.75 36.39
C ASN A 683 34.19 23.50 35.49
N VAL A 684 35.36 23.35 34.88
CA VAL A 684 35.70 22.25 33.94
C VAL A 684 35.71 20.89 34.61
N GLU A 685 35.87 20.80 35.93
CA GLU A 685 35.74 19.53 36.67
C GLU A 685 34.37 18.88 36.51
N LYS A 686 33.37 19.63 36.08
CA LYS A 686 32.02 19.13 35.74
C LYS A 686 31.86 18.66 34.30
N LEU A 687 32.85 18.93 33.45
CA LEU A 687 32.85 18.50 32.05
C LEU A 687 33.31 17.06 31.95
N GLN A 688 32.68 16.34 31.03
CA GLN A 688 33.07 15.00 30.66
C GLN A 688 34.03 15.04 29.46
N PRO A 689 35.00 14.13 29.35
CA PRO A 689 35.78 13.97 28.13
C PRO A 689 34.84 13.70 26.95
N GLY A 690 35.05 14.43 25.83
CA GLY A 690 34.20 14.34 24.67
C GLY A 690 33.13 15.43 24.65
N PHE A 691 31.95 15.12 24.08
CA PHE A 691 30.87 16.11 23.91
C PHE A 691 30.08 16.34 25.19
N ASN A 692 29.99 17.61 25.58
CA ASN A 692 29.18 18.10 26.69
C ASN A 692 27.98 18.84 26.12
N HIS A 693 26.77 18.42 26.45
CA HIS A 693 25.52 18.96 25.96
C HIS A 693 25.11 20.18 26.75
N VAL A 694 25.17 21.38 26.12
CA VAL A 694 24.65 22.63 26.64
C VAL A 694 23.32 22.92 25.97
N ARG A 695 22.24 23.00 26.74
CA ARG A 695 20.89 23.23 26.23
C ARG A 695 20.29 24.51 26.76
N PHE A 696 19.76 25.31 25.84
CA PHE A 696 19.11 26.58 26.09
C PHE A 696 17.64 26.46 25.77
N ILE A 697 16.77 26.66 26.74
CA ILE A 697 15.33 26.53 26.57
C ILE A 697 14.69 27.88 26.96
N VAL A 698 13.76 28.37 26.14
CA VAL A 698 12.80 29.40 26.55
C VAL A 698 11.41 28.79 26.48
N GLN A 699 10.68 28.86 27.58
CA GLN A 699 9.36 28.30 27.74
C GLN A 699 8.35 29.36 28.18
N ASP A 700 7.16 29.33 27.59
CA ASP A 700 6.03 30.11 28.06
C ASP A 700 5.51 29.55 29.38
N LEU A 701 5.40 30.41 30.39
CA LEU A 701 5.02 30.01 31.77
C LEU A 701 3.56 29.57 31.84
N ALA A 702 2.66 30.14 31.07
CA ALA A 702 1.23 29.83 31.10
C ALA A 702 0.89 28.56 30.31
N THR A 703 1.40 28.43 29.10
CA THR A 703 1.08 27.34 28.18
C THR A 703 2.04 26.16 28.31
N LYS A 704 3.17 26.34 29.03
CA LYS A 704 4.28 25.36 29.09
C LYS A 704 4.90 25.03 27.74
N LYS A 705 4.55 25.76 26.70
CA LYS A 705 5.08 25.56 25.35
C LYS A 705 6.53 26.04 25.28
N LYS A 706 7.41 25.23 24.72
CA LYS A 706 8.77 25.66 24.40
C LYS A 706 8.73 26.59 23.19
N LEU A 707 9.27 27.78 23.35
CA LEU A 707 9.39 28.82 22.33
C LEU A 707 10.73 28.75 21.61
N ALA A 708 11.77 28.38 22.35
CA ALA A 708 13.10 28.10 21.83
C ALA A 708 13.70 26.91 22.60
N ASP A 709 14.36 26.04 21.88
CA ASP A 709 15.08 24.88 22.44
C ASP A 709 16.32 24.70 21.56
N ILE A 710 17.47 25.17 22.00
CA ILE A 710 18.72 25.13 21.27
C ILE A 710 19.70 24.26 22.00
N SER A 711 20.22 23.27 21.32
CA SER A 711 21.32 22.41 21.77
C SER A 711 22.62 22.86 21.15
N LYS A 712 23.65 22.96 21.97
CA LYS A 712 25.04 23.14 21.55
C LYS A 712 25.90 22.09 22.25
N PHE A 713 26.82 21.55 21.53
CA PHE A 713 27.74 20.58 22.09
C PHE A 713 29.14 21.20 22.16
N TYR A 714 29.68 21.25 23.38
CA TYR A 714 31.06 21.61 23.62
C TYR A 714 31.92 20.34 23.66
N PHE A 715 32.96 20.34 22.84
CA PHE A 715 33.89 19.21 22.79
C PHE A 715 35.08 19.46 23.74
N GLU A 716 35.21 18.63 24.79
CA GLU A 716 36.35 18.62 25.68
C GLU A 716 37.37 17.57 25.20
N GLY A 717 38.37 18.06 24.47
CA GLY A 717 39.43 17.27 23.84
C GLY A 717 40.63 16.96 24.71
N GLY A 718 40.53 17.14 26.04
CA GLY A 718 41.65 16.88 26.94
C GLY A 718 42.23 15.45 26.83
N ASN A 719 43.51 15.31 27.05
CA ASN A 719 44.25 14.06 27.06
C ASN A 719 44.17 13.22 25.73
N GLY A 720 44.02 13.85 24.56
CA GLY A 720 44.00 13.12 23.27
C GLY A 720 42.68 12.51 22.88
N THR A 721 41.56 12.92 23.53
CA THR A 721 40.18 12.57 23.11
C THR A 721 39.91 13.17 21.75
N VAL A 722 39.36 12.37 20.82
CA VAL A 722 39.04 12.78 19.45
C VAL A 722 37.63 12.36 19.06
N SER A 723 37.01 13.11 18.15
CA SER A 723 35.75 12.72 17.53
C SER A 723 35.97 11.58 16.54
N LEU A 724 35.20 10.51 16.62
CA LEU A 724 35.24 9.45 15.63
C LEU A 724 34.71 9.91 14.26
N ALA A 725 33.82 10.89 14.20
CA ALA A 725 33.36 11.44 12.94
C ALA A 725 34.48 12.11 12.13
N ASP A 726 35.47 12.68 12.81
CA ASP A 726 36.66 13.28 12.19
C ASP A 726 37.73 12.23 11.85
N TYR A 727 37.57 10.99 12.34
CA TYR A 727 38.55 9.93 12.12
C TYR A 727 38.44 9.34 10.71
N SER A 728 39.55 8.78 10.19
CA SER A 728 39.57 8.16 8.87
C SER A 728 38.82 6.83 8.88
N ILE A 729 37.89 6.69 7.94
CA ILE A 729 37.18 5.42 7.70
C ILE A 729 38.07 4.56 6.82
N GLU A 730 38.40 3.35 7.28
CA GLU A 730 39.19 2.38 6.54
C GLU A 730 38.35 1.69 5.45
N SER A 731 37.16 1.28 5.79
CA SER A 731 36.19 0.75 4.82
C SER A 731 34.75 0.96 5.30
N HIS A 732 33.84 1.06 4.34
CA HIS A 732 32.43 1.19 4.61
C HIS A 732 31.62 0.41 3.57
N LYS A 733 30.55 -0.27 4.05
CA LYS A 733 29.56 -0.93 3.20
C LYS A 733 28.18 -0.72 3.80
N GLN A 734 27.21 -0.33 2.97
CA GLN A 734 25.79 -0.26 3.34
C GLN A 734 24.92 -0.62 2.16
N GLU A 735 23.68 -0.94 2.41
CA GLU A 735 22.76 -1.42 1.38
C GLU A 735 22.10 -0.31 0.59
N TRP A 736 21.89 0.84 1.22
CA TRP A 736 21.22 1.98 0.57
C TRP A 736 21.89 3.32 0.94
N GLY A 737 21.94 4.26 -0.04
CA GLY A 737 22.51 5.59 0.15
C GLY A 737 24.03 5.60 0.29
N ASN A 738 24.55 6.71 0.81
CA ASN A 738 25.97 6.89 1.12
C ASN A 738 26.13 7.36 2.56
N LEU A 739 27.20 6.94 3.21
CA LEU A 739 27.55 7.46 4.54
C LEU A 739 27.92 8.94 4.46
N HIS A 740 27.39 9.73 5.39
CA HIS A 740 27.73 11.12 5.54
C HIS A 740 28.37 11.38 6.92
N LYS A 741 29.34 12.31 6.96
CA LYS A 741 29.93 12.83 8.20
C LYS A 741 29.28 14.15 8.54
N ASN A 742 28.80 14.29 9.77
CA ASN A 742 28.14 15.47 10.31
C ASN A 742 26.81 15.83 9.62
N GLU A 743 26.30 14.91 8.83
CA GLU A 743 25.02 15.02 8.14
C GLU A 743 24.29 13.67 8.20
N SER A 744 22.97 13.69 8.10
CA SER A 744 22.15 12.48 7.98
C SER A 744 22.38 11.78 6.65
N ILE A 745 21.84 10.58 6.48
CA ILE A 745 21.94 9.83 5.22
C ILE A 745 21.34 10.59 4.02
N GLU A 746 20.38 11.48 4.24
CA GLU A 746 19.75 12.32 3.23
C GLU A 746 20.49 13.66 3.03
N GLY A 747 21.61 13.88 3.71
CA GLY A 747 22.40 15.12 3.63
C GLY A 747 21.80 16.30 4.40
N ASN A 748 20.90 16.02 5.35
CA ASN A 748 20.37 17.01 6.27
C ASN A 748 21.23 17.05 7.55
N LYS A 749 20.88 17.96 8.47
CA LYS A 749 21.52 17.98 9.80
C LYS A 749 21.08 16.77 10.60
N LEU A 750 21.99 16.11 11.29
CA LEU A 750 21.69 15.01 12.19
C LEU A 750 20.67 15.42 13.24
N THR A 751 19.53 14.74 13.29
CA THR A 751 18.45 15.06 14.23
C THR A 751 17.85 13.81 14.83
N VAL A 752 18.06 13.58 16.12
CA VAL A 752 17.56 12.40 16.84
C VAL A 752 16.80 12.85 18.08
N ASP A 753 15.60 12.32 18.28
CA ASP A 753 14.72 12.67 19.40
C ASP A 753 14.51 14.19 19.56
N GLY A 754 14.34 14.87 18.44
CA GLY A 754 14.15 16.31 18.38
C GLY A 754 15.38 17.14 18.70
N LEU A 755 16.53 16.54 18.91
CA LEU A 755 17.78 17.21 19.18
C LEU A 755 18.64 17.29 17.92
N LEU A 756 19.20 18.46 17.69
CA LEU A 756 20.13 18.70 16.58
C LEU A 756 21.57 18.41 17.03
N TYR A 757 22.30 17.65 16.22
CA TYR A 757 23.70 17.32 16.43
C TYR A 757 24.57 17.88 15.31
N GLU A 758 25.69 18.51 15.69
CA GLU A 758 26.64 19.10 14.74
C GLU A 758 27.78 18.12 14.40
N ASN A 759 27.90 17.02 15.16
CA ASN A 759 28.95 16.03 14.96
C ASN A 759 28.39 14.60 15.03
N GLY A 760 28.72 13.81 14.05
CA GLY A 760 28.25 12.42 13.98
C GLY A 760 28.45 11.78 12.61
N ILE A 761 27.83 10.62 12.43
CA ILE A 761 27.86 9.84 11.21
C ILE A 761 26.44 9.41 10.89
N GLY A 762 25.91 9.86 9.76
CA GLY A 762 24.65 9.38 9.20
C GLY A 762 24.92 8.20 8.27
N THR A 763 24.21 7.09 8.48
CA THR A 763 24.33 5.86 7.74
C THR A 763 22.98 5.18 7.61
N HIS A 764 22.89 4.09 6.86
CA HIS A 764 21.67 3.32 6.68
C HIS A 764 21.89 1.86 7.15
N ALA A 765 20.94 1.30 7.90
CA ALA A 765 21.01 -0.14 8.14
C ALA A 765 20.56 -0.90 6.85
N SER A 766 21.20 -1.93 6.43
CA SER A 766 22.33 -2.65 7.02
C SER A 766 23.65 -1.96 6.65
N SER A 767 24.48 -1.67 7.64
CA SER A 767 25.80 -1.09 7.35
C SER A 767 26.91 -1.68 8.22
N THR A 768 28.16 -1.57 7.71
CA THR A 768 29.37 -1.92 8.41
C THR A 768 30.45 -0.87 8.11
N THR A 769 30.88 -0.17 9.15
CA THR A 769 31.91 0.86 9.06
C THR A 769 33.11 0.45 9.88
N VAL A 770 34.30 0.47 9.31
CA VAL A 770 35.55 0.00 9.89
C VAL A 770 36.53 1.17 10.07
N PHE A 771 37.15 1.23 11.23
CA PHE A 771 38.16 2.22 11.58
C PHE A 771 39.43 1.50 12.11
N ASN A 772 40.59 1.91 11.65
CA ASN A 772 41.83 1.45 12.19
C ASN A 772 42.31 2.42 13.30
N ILE A 773 42.08 2.04 14.54
CA ILE A 773 42.35 2.88 15.71
C ILE A 773 43.73 2.65 16.32
N ASN A 774 44.47 1.68 15.78
CA ASN A 774 45.88 1.44 16.11
C ASN A 774 46.21 1.27 17.61
N LYS A 775 45.28 0.69 18.38
CA LYS A 775 45.44 0.45 19.85
C LYS A 775 45.67 1.74 20.67
N LYS A 776 45.28 2.91 20.14
CA LYS A 776 45.59 4.21 20.76
C LYS A 776 44.54 4.65 21.80
N TYR A 777 43.40 3.99 21.86
CA TYR A 777 42.28 4.41 22.66
C TYR A 777 41.83 3.30 23.60
N SER A 778 41.37 3.67 24.79
CA SER A 778 40.84 2.74 25.77
C SER A 778 39.34 2.61 25.71
N LYS A 779 38.62 3.64 25.24
CA LYS A 779 37.17 3.68 25.31
C LYS A 779 36.53 4.42 24.11
N ILE A 780 35.40 3.91 23.64
CA ILE A 780 34.51 4.60 22.71
C ILE A 780 33.20 4.94 23.40
N LYS A 781 32.67 6.14 23.14
CA LYS A 781 31.34 6.58 23.58
C LYS A 781 30.62 7.28 22.45
N PHE A 782 29.33 7.03 22.29
CA PHE A 782 28.45 7.75 21.39
C PHE A 782 27.00 7.60 21.81
N SER A 783 26.12 8.39 21.22
CA SER A 783 24.70 8.09 21.23
C SER A 783 24.23 7.69 19.82
N VAL A 784 23.22 6.87 19.74
CA VAL A 784 22.69 6.41 18.45
C VAL A 784 21.16 6.39 18.50
N GLY A 785 20.55 6.77 17.40
CA GLY A 785 19.12 6.70 17.18
C GLY A 785 18.79 6.67 15.70
N LEU A 786 17.51 6.56 15.39
CA LEU A 786 17.03 6.81 14.04
C LEU A 786 16.88 8.32 13.83
N ASP A 787 17.30 8.81 12.66
CA ASP A 787 17.10 10.23 12.32
C ASP A 787 15.61 10.58 12.31
N ASP A 788 15.26 11.79 12.79
CA ASP A 788 13.87 12.27 12.85
C ASP A 788 13.21 12.41 11.46
N GLU A 789 13.98 12.34 10.38
CA GLU A 789 13.48 12.28 9.01
C GLU A 789 12.96 10.89 8.61
N SER A 790 13.28 9.85 9.37
CA SER A 790 12.93 8.46 9.11
C SER A 790 11.70 8.05 9.90
N LEU A 791 10.61 7.65 9.23
CA LEU A 791 9.32 7.40 9.88
C LEU A 791 8.83 5.95 9.80
N CYS A 792 9.39 5.15 8.88
CA CYS A 792 8.81 3.83 8.58
C CYS A 792 9.71 2.65 8.98
N SER A 793 10.77 2.89 9.77
CA SER A 793 11.64 1.82 10.25
C SER A 793 10.93 0.94 11.28
N ASP A 794 11.09 -0.36 11.13
CA ASP A 794 10.59 -1.35 12.10
C ASP A 794 11.52 -1.53 13.30
N GLY A 795 12.71 -0.95 13.21
CA GLY A 795 13.72 -0.91 14.26
C GLY A 795 15.13 -1.24 13.78
N VAL A 796 16.12 -0.69 14.46
CA VAL A 796 17.54 -0.91 14.17
C VAL A 796 18.27 -1.24 15.47
N ALA A 797 19.28 -2.10 15.39
CA ALA A 797 20.27 -2.32 16.46
C ALA A 797 21.65 -1.94 15.95
N VAL A 798 22.47 -1.39 16.84
CA VAL A 798 23.88 -1.08 16.55
C VAL A 798 24.80 -1.92 17.41
N GLU A 799 25.82 -2.48 16.77
CA GLU A 799 26.82 -3.33 17.42
C GLU A 799 28.23 -2.78 17.18
N VAL A 800 29.00 -2.69 18.25
CA VAL A 800 30.41 -2.30 18.25
C VAL A 800 31.26 -3.55 18.38
N LEU A 801 32.17 -3.74 17.44
CA LEU A 801 33.13 -4.86 17.49
C LEU A 801 34.56 -4.34 17.55
N GLY A 802 35.39 -4.99 18.34
CA GLY A 802 36.84 -4.79 18.40
C GLY A 802 37.54 -6.04 17.89
N ASP A 803 38.40 -5.89 16.88
CA ASP A 803 39.11 -7.00 16.23
C ASP A 803 38.18 -8.20 15.91
N GLY A 804 36.96 -7.89 15.47
CA GLY A 804 35.92 -8.86 15.10
C GLY A 804 35.09 -9.43 16.26
N LYS A 805 35.39 -9.11 17.52
CA LYS A 805 34.62 -9.54 18.69
C LYS A 805 33.61 -8.47 19.09
N SER A 806 32.39 -8.87 19.44
CA SER A 806 31.34 -7.96 19.93
C SER A 806 31.71 -7.39 21.29
N LEU A 807 31.73 -6.07 21.43
CA LEU A 807 32.06 -5.35 22.65
C LEU A 807 30.83 -4.73 23.29
N ALA A 808 29.92 -4.20 22.46
CA ALA A 808 28.68 -3.61 22.91
C ALA A 808 27.61 -3.77 21.80
N LYS A 809 26.36 -3.92 22.22
CA LYS A 809 25.23 -4.02 21.31
C LYS A 809 24.00 -3.36 21.92
N THR A 810 23.30 -2.55 21.16
CA THR A 810 22.01 -1.97 21.59
C THR A 810 20.89 -3.00 21.45
N PRO A 811 19.78 -2.88 22.19
CA PRO A 811 18.53 -3.48 21.77
C PRO A 811 18.11 -2.90 20.40
N PHE A 812 17.09 -3.49 19.76
CA PHE A 812 16.44 -2.81 18.64
C PHE A 812 15.69 -1.59 19.14
N PHE A 813 15.94 -0.45 18.52
CA PHE A 813 15.34 0.85 18.85
C PHE A 813 14.61 1.44 17.65
N LYS A 814 13.66 2.30 17.93
CA LYS A 814 12.80 2.97 16.94
C LYS A 814 12.98 4.47 16.97
N ASN A 815 12.24 5.17 16.10
CA ASN A 815 12.23 6.64 16.11
C ASN A 815 11.85 7.20 17.49
N GLY A 816 12.53 8.30 17.86
CA GLY A 816 12.34 8.94 19.16
C GLY A 816 13.08 8.27 20.31
N GLU A 817 13.85 7.23 20.04
CA GLU A 817 14.69 6.56 21.03
C GLU A 817 16.16 6.90 20.80
N LEU A 818 16.83 7.40 21.83
CA LEU A 818 18.27 7.69 21.83
C LEU A 818 18.99 6.76 22.81
N HIS A 819 19.87 5.92 22.27
CA HIS A 819 20.65 4.95 23.05
C HIS A 819 22.09 5.39 23.23
N LYS A 820 22.57 5.41 24.46
CA LYS A 820 23.99 5.65 24.79
C LYS A 820 24.76 4.36 24.68
N VAL A 821 25.85 4.38 23.94
CA VAL A 821 26.76 3.24 23.75
C VAL A 821 28.12 3.61 24.32
N GLU A 822 28.65 2.74 25.14
CA GLU A 822 30.00 2.82 25.70
C GLU A 822 30.65 1.44 25.66
N ALA A 823 31.87 1.36 25.15
CA ALA A 823 32.64 0.12 25.11
C ALA A 823 34.10 0.36 25.43
N ASP A 824 34.70 -0.59 26.13
CA ASP A 824 36.15 -0.68 26.32
C ASP A 824 36.78 -1.21 25.03
N ILE A 825 37.74 -0.43 24.51
CA ILE A 825 38.49 -0.73 23.28
C ILE A 825 40.00 -0.75 23.49
N ALA A 826 40.43 -0.90 24.73
CA ALA A 826 41.87 -0.99 25.07
C ALA A 826 42.53 -2.11 24.31
N GLY A 827 43.62 -1.81 23.62
CA GLY A 827 44.38 -2.82 22.85
C GLY A 827 43.75 -3.24 21.51
N ILE A 828 42.60 -2.69 21.11
CA ILE A 828 41.95 -2.99 19.85
C ILE A 828 42.64 -2.28 18.69
N GLN A 829 42.97 -3.03 17.63
CA GLN A 829 43.52 -2.52 16.39
C GLN A 829 42.44 -1.95 15.48
N THR A 830 41.40 -2.75 15.26
CA THR A 830 40.31 -2.46 14.33
C THR A 830 38.99 -2.35 15.05
N LEU A 831 38.37 -1.19 14.96
CA LEU A 831 37.05 -0.90 15.49
C LEU A 831 36.01 -1.00 14.35
N THR A 832 34.97 -1.77 14.55
CA THR A 832 33.89 -1.92 13.58
C THR A 832 32.55 -1.54 14.23
N ILE A 833 31.78 -0.69 13.54
CA ILE A 833 30.42 -0.36 13.93
C ILE A 833 29.48 -0.93 12.87
N LYS A 834 28.53 -1.76 13.30
CA LYS A 834 27.48 -2.34 12.45
C LYS A 834 26.12 -1.81 12.83
N SER A 835 25.31 -1.46 11.86
CA SER A 835 23.89 -1.22 12.04
C SER A 835 23.10 -2.34 11.37
N MET A 836 22.12 -2.87 12.08
CA MET A 836 21.34 -4.04 11.66
C MET A 836 19.85 -3.72 11.74
N PRO A 837 19.07 -3.90 10.65
CA PRO A 837 17.64 -3.73 10.70
C PRO A 837 16.98 -4.90 11.44
N GLN A 838 15.81 -4.68 12.03
CA GLN A 838 15.08 -5.73 12.74
C GLN A 838 14.45 -6.72 11.77
N LYS A 839 13.71 -6.25 10.77
CA LYS A 839 13.07 -7.09 9.74
C LYS A 839 13.30 -6.53 8.33
N SER A 840 13.24 -5.21 8.18
CA SER A 840 13.35 -4.52 6.90
C SER A 840 14.37 -3.39 6.99
N ILE A 841 15.05 -3.11 5.88
CA ILE A 841 15.94 -1.95 5.75
C ILE A 841 15.18 -0.64 5.51
N ASN A 842 13.88 -0.69 5.23
CA ASN A 842 13.11 0.50 4.87
C ASN A 842 13.17 1.56 5.95
N CYS A 843 13.49 2.80 5.55
CA CYS A 843 13.61 3.95 6.44
C CYS A 843 14.55 3.75 7.64
N SER A 844 15.55 2.90 7.51
CA SER A 844 16.49 2.61 8.60
C SER A 844 17.66 3.59 8.58
N HIS A 845 17.35 4.91 8.65
CA HIS A 845 18.32 6.00 8.70
C HIS A 845 18.90 6.10 10.10
N VAL A 846 20.15 5.77 10.27
CA VAL A 846 20.85 5.67 11.56
C VAL A 846 21.81 6.81 11.74
N ASP A 847 21.66 7.55 12.82
CA ASP A 847 22.58 8.60 13.23
C ASP A 847 23.38 8.17 14.44
N ILE A 848 24.69 8.06 14.25
CA ILE A 848 25.68 7.88 15.33
C ILE A 848 26.14 9.28 15.71
N VAL A 849 25.61 9.79 16.82
CA VAL A 849 25.82 11.20 17.20
C VAL A 849 26.82 11.35 18.34
N ASN A 850 27.62 12.39 18.22
CA ASN A 850 28.71 12.73 19.17
C ASN A 850 29.63 11.56 19.49
N PRO A 851 30.16 10.83 18.51
CA PRO A 851 31.03 9.70 18.76
C PRO A 851 32.43 10.14 19.13
N VAL A 852 32.96 9.62 20.26
CA VAL A 852 34.30 9.95 20.78
C VAL A 852 35.13 8.73 21.07
N LEU A 853 36.41 8.85 20.77
CA LEU A 853 37.47 7.95 21.19
C LEU A 853 38.27 8.59 22.33
N ILE A 854 38.38 7.88 23.45
CA ILE A 854 39.09 8.34 24.66
C ILE A 854 40.33 7.44 24.83
N PRO A 855 41.53 8.05 25.00
CA PRO A 855 42.79 7.31 25.21
C PRO A 855 42.80 6.43 26.43
#